data_2baa79c03fcfbdfea2b5fa3d4225156e
#
_entry.id   2baa79c03fcfbdfea2b5fa3d4225156e
#
_cell.length_a   1.000
_cell.length_b   1.000
_cell.length_c   1.000
_cell.angle_alpha   90.00
_cell.angle_beta   90.00
_cell.angle_gamma   90.00
#
_symmetry.space_group_name_H-M   'P 1'
#
loop_
_entity.id
_entity.type
_entity.pdbx_description
1 polymer ?
#
loop_
_entity_poly.entity_id
_entity_poly.type
_entity_poly.pdbx_seq_one_letter_code
_entity_poly.pdbx_strand_id
1 'polypeptide(L)'
;MMKKILLSLTMILIAMSSQAALTKQAQGAWFESCWMEFTGLSSSYSHYNAYISNDHGTSWTQLDGDLIRSYGSYGRVDAVGLAAGEYQLKVVPVASGAEVAADATLSDFLSVRNFDRSGFAHFGWTKGVGAYKDDGTLKDDAKVLYITSKTAKTVKMDVTYDSKGGKTSFTGLQAIVTAYQKGLEKRPLCVRFIGTIEANDMDGFDSSAEGLQIKGKTKDSELNMTFEGIGNDAFIHGFGFLIRNAASIELRNFGVATGMDDDISLDTDNDHIWIHHIDAFYGPNKGGDQKKGDGAIDVKSDSKHVTIAYCHFWDTGKSSMCGMKSESGENWITYHHNWFDHSDSRHARVRTMSVHMYNNYYDGIAKYGAGACTGSSVFMEANFFRKCSKPMLISMQGTDTKNGTDETNAPTFSKEDGGIIKAFNNAFSGSYTLAKYSSTNTVHFDCYDATTRDEKVPETVVAKKGGAKYNNFDTDNAKMYAYSPDAPADVPAIVTNRTWGAGRCQGGDFEFTFTDADDASYEVNAALRSAIDNYKSKMAGIIGYEGGVTPDQPDDPSDTRAESAFALTSDANVTLEKDATSQIGVKDAAGAVSYTSNNEAVATVSNTGLITAVAPGKTTITIADEGSETVKGKALTVNVTVAGSAIVDGDVVIQCGELPYGYMVDDETAPTAYTYNDWAKQNKLFMADASQHTITIPDGVKVTAATLYAVNDNNTAGKGKITELAGKTFSVSLTGRKSETFAEASADNLYITGKLTFTITYKSGVKLALKVESTGTGIEEVNAPAKTVKAVKFMKDGKLVILRDGKFYNVAGVAVK
;
A
#
# COMPACT_ATOMS: atom_id res chain seq x y z
N MET A 1 -50.45 -36.84 60.15
CA MET A 1 -49.31 -35.88 60.27
C MET A 1 -48.40 -36.06 59.07
N MET A 2 -48.63 -35.34 58.02
CA MET A 2 -47.84 -35.42 56.80
C MET A 2 -46.93 -34.22 56.77
N LYS A 3 -45.60 -34.41 56.82
CA LYS A 3 -44.63 -33.44 56.61
C LYS A 3 -44.52 -33.18 55.09
N LYS A 4 -44.82 -31.97 54.66
CA LYS A 4 -44.53 -31.48 53.31
C LYS A 4 -43.02 -31.17 53.22
N ILE A 5 -42.34 -31.86 52.33
CA ILE A 5 -41.00 -31.53 51.89
C ILE A 5 -41.10 -30.56 50.69
N LEU A 6 -40.69 -29.34 50.89
CA LEU A 6 -40.60 -28.29 49.88
C LEU A 6 -39.27 -28.46 49.14
N LEU A 7 -39.27 -28.93 47.91
CA LEU A 7 -38.10 -29.02 47.03
C LEU A 7 -37.96 -27.65 46.34
N SER A 8 -37.03 -26.86 46.78
CA SER A 8 -36.68 -25.61 46.10
C SER A 8 -35.77 -25.95 44.91
N LEU A 9 -36.33 -25.88 43.71
CA LEU A 9 -35.59 -25.96 42.45
C LEU A 9 -34.95 -24.59 42.21
N THR A 10 -33.66 -24.45 42.48
CA THR A 10 -32.90 -23.26 42.10
C THR A 10 -32.58 -23.37 40.60
N MET A 11 -33.39 -22.73 39.75
CA MET A 11 -32.98 -22.47 38.36
C MET A 11 -31.80 -21.52 38.36
N ILE A 12 -30.64 -22.04 38.07
CA ILE A 12 -29.47 -21.21 37.65
C ILE A 12 -29.81 -20.75 36.22
N LEU A 13 -30.33 -19.55 36.09
CA LEU A 13 -30.38 -18.87 34.80
C LEU A 13 -28.93 -18.48 34.47
N ILE A 14 -28.23 -19.31 33.69
CA ILE A 14 -27.03 -18.88 32.98
C ILE A 14 -27.55 -17.88 31.96
N ALA A 15 -27.35 -16.61 32.22
CA ALA A 15 -27.48 -15.57 31.19
C ALA A 15 -26.43 -15.85 30.12
N MET A 16 -26.77 -16.69 29.14
CA MET A 16 -26.06 -16.67 27.87
C MET A 16 -26.31 -15.28 27.29
N SER A 17 -25.31 -14.41 27.37
CA SER A 17 -25.28 -13.25 26.49
C SER A 17 -25.41 -13.80 25.06
N SER A 18 -26.57 -13.61 24.42
CA SER A 18 -26.71 -13.96 23.02
C SER A 18 -25.72 -13.13 22.25
N GLN A 19 -24.66 -13.76 21.86
CA GLN A 19 -23.69 -13.19 20.96
C GLN A 19 -24.37 -12.95 19.64
N ALA A 20 -24.11 -11.82 18.98
CA ALA A 20 -24.65 -11.56 17.66
C ALA A 20 -23.96 -12.51 16.68
N ALA A 21 -24.73 -13.32 15.96
CA ALA A 21 -24.23 -14.13 14.85
C ALA A 21 -23.56 -13.23 13.81
N LEU A 22 -22.62 -13.80 13.04
CA LEU A 22 -22.00 -13.07 11.93
C LEU A 22 -23.06 -12.64 10.93
N THR A 23 -22.92 -11.43 10.41
CA THR A 23 -23.84 -10.88 9.42
C THR A 23 -23.05 -10.36 8.23
N LYS A 24 -23.44 -10.81 7.03
CA LYS A 24 -22.89 -10.27 5.79
C LYS A 24 -23.17 -8.77 5.70
N GLN A 25 -22.11 -7.97 5.46
CA GLN A 25 -22.19 -6.52 5.30
C GLN A 25 -22.10 -6.12 3.82
N ALA A 26 -21.11 -6.65 3.10
CA ALA A 26 -20.90 -6.40 1.69
C ALA A 26 -20.29 -7.64 1.03
N GLN A 27 -20.32 -7.69 -0.29
CA GLN A 27 -19.74 -8.79 -1.07
C GLN A 27 -19.54 -8.37 -2.51
N GLY A 28 -18.69 -9.07 -3.22
CA GLY A 28 -18.51 -8.86 -4.66
C GLY A 28 -17.66 -9.93 -5.31
N ALA A 29 -17.71 -9.93 -6.64
CA ALA A 29 -16.81 -10.69 -7.48
C ALA A 29 -15.90 -9.75 -8.27
N TRP A 30 -14.74 -10.24 -8.63
CA TRP A 30 -13.79 -9.57 -9.48
C TRP A 30 -13.17 -10.57 -10.46
N PHE A 31 -12.09 -10.20 -11.11
CA PHE A 31 -11.35 -11.11 -11.93
C PHE A 31 -10.65 -12.18 -11.08
N GLU A 32 -10.91 -13.45 -11.37
CA GLU A 32 -10.30 -14.61 -10.72
C GLU A 32 -10.34 -14.58 -9.18
N SER A 33 -11.30 -13.82 -8.63
CA SER A 33 -11.47 -13.66 -7.19
C SER A 33 -12.89 -13.26 -6.80
N CYS A 34 -13.23 -13.50 -5.53
CA CYS A 34 -14.44 -12.96 -4.90
C CYS A 34 -14.21 -12.68 -3.42
N TRP A 35 -15.06 -11.85 -2.83
CA TRP A 35 -14.88 -11.39 -1.45
C TRP A 35 -16.20 -11.21 -0.73
N MET A 36 -16.12 -11.25 0.61
CA MET A 36 -17.25 -10.94 1.49
C MET A 36 -16.75 -10.19 2.73
N GLU A 37 -17.45 -9.12 3.10
CA GLU A 37 -17.32 -8.43 4.38
C GLU A 37 -18.43 -8.85 5.33
N PHE A 38 -18.08 -8.97 6.62
CA PHE A 38 -19.01 -9.41 7.63
C PHE A 38 -18.78 -8.71 8.98
N THR A 39 -19.86 -8.50 9.72
CA THR A 39 -19.88 -7.93 11.08
C THR A 39 -20.20 -9.01 12.10
N GLY A 40 -20.19 -8.65 13.39
CA GLY A 40 -20.38 -9.60 14.49
C GLY A 40 -19.06 -10.15 15.03
N LEU A 41 -17.93 -9.48 14.73
CA LEU A 41 -16.64 -9.83 15.33
C LEU A 41 -16.74 -9.76 16.86
N SER A 42 -16.16 -10.74 17.54
CA SER A 42 -16.22 -10.80 18.99
C SER A 42 -14.95 -11.44 19.59
N SER A 43 -14.53 -10.92 20.72
CA SER A 43 -13.42 -11.47 21.51
C SER A 43 -13.70 -12.85 22.12
N SER A 44 -14.94 -13.35 22.08
CA SER A 44 -15.27 -14.71 22.50
C SER A 44 -14.98 -15.76 21.43
N TYR A 45 -14.77 -15.33 20.18
CA TYR A 45 -14.28 -16.19 19.13
C TYR A 45 -12.75 -16.13 19.09
N SER A 46 -12.10 -17.28 19.04
CA SER A 46 -10.63 -17.36 18.96
C SER A 46 -10.12 -16.96 17.56
N HIS A 47 -10.87 -17.33 16.53
CA HIS A 47 -10.58 -17.02 15.13
C HIS A 47 -11.79 -17.32 14.25
N TYR A 48 -11.63 -17.20 12.92
CA TYR A 48 -12.68 -17.43 11.93
C TYR A 48 -12.18 -18.36 10.84
N ASN A 49 -12.94 -19.38 10.49
CA ASN A 49 -12.71 -20.19 9.31
C ASN A 49 -13.51 -19.63 8.13
N ALA A 50 -12.98 -19.70 6.94
CA ALA A 50 -13.71 -19.36 5.72
C ALA A 50 -13.66 -20.51 4.71
N TYR A 51 -14.70 -20.59 3.92
CA TYR A 51 -14.89 -21.65 2.94
C TYR A 51 -15.43 -21.08 1.64
N ILE A 52 -15.10 -21.75 0.53
CA ILE A 52 -15.63 -21.46 -0.79
C ILE A 52 -16.32 -22.70 -1.37
N SER A 53 -17.40 -22.47 -2.11
CA SER A 53 -18.13 -23.50 -2.87
C SER A 53 -18.34 -23.00 -4.28
N ASN A 54 -18.19 -23.89 -5.28
CA ASN A 54 -18.53 -23.67 -6.68
C ASN A 54 -19.64 -24.62 -7.18
N ASP A 55 -20.30 -25.31 -6.27
CA ASP A 55 -21.36 -26.29 -6.52
C ASP A 55 -22.64 -26.00 -5.71
N HIS A 56 -22.92 -24.72 -5.51
CA HIS A 56 -24.09 -24.20 -4.80
C HIS A 56 -24.20 -24.70 -3.35
N GLY A 57 -23.05 -24.80 -2.66
CA GLY A 57 -22.99 -25.16 -1.24
C GLY A 57 -23.09 -26.67 -0.96
N THR A 58 -23.00 -27.50 -1.99
CA THR A 58 -22.98 -28.96 -1.83
C THR A 58 -21.67 -29.43 -1.20
N SER A 59 -20.56 -28.87 -1.63
CA SER A 59 -19.23 -29.07 -1.04
C SER A 59 -18.56 -27.73 -0.72
N TRP A 60 -17.65 -27.76 0.26
CA TRP A 60 -16.96 -26.58 0.75
C TRP A 60 -15.47 -26.86 0.87
N THR A 61 -14.66 -26.01 0.26
CA THR A 61 -13.21 -26.03 0.42
C THR A 61 -12.81 -24.92 1.38
N GLN A 62 -12.02 -25.23 2.39
CA GLN A 62 -11.51 -24.22 3.33
C GLN A 62 -10.48 -23.33 2.65
N LEU A 63 -10.55 -22.03 2.95
CA LEU A 63 -9.58 -21.02 2.53
C LEU A 63 -8.49 -20.86 3.59
N ASP A 64 -7.32 -20.42 3.15
CA ASP A 64 -6.23 -20.09 4.07
C ASP A 64 -6.64 -18.96 5.03
N GLY A 65 -6.25 -19.09 6.28
CA GLY A 65 -6.59 -18.11 7.33
C GLY A 65 -6.03 -16.71 7.07
N ASP A 66 -4.92 -16.59 6.34
CA ASP A 66 -4.36 -15.30 5.91
C ASP A 66 -5.33 -14.48 5.06
N LEU A 67 -6.25 -15.12 4.38
CA LEU A 67 -7.27 -14.47 3.56
C LEU A 67 -8.42 -13.89 4.38
N ILE A 68 -8.43 -14.09 5.71
CA ILE A 68 -9.47 -13.60 6.62
C ILE A 68 -8.88 -12.48 7.48
N ARG A 69 -9.31 -11.25 7.24
CA ARG A 69 -8.73 -10.05 7.82
C ARG A 69 -9.75 -9.26 8.60
N SER A 70 -9.30 -8.54 9.63
CA SER A 70 -10.09 -7.57 10.39
C SER A 70 -9.76 -6.14 9.96
N TYR A 71 -10.79 -5.32 9.88
CA TYR A 71 -10.73 -3.86 9.70
C TYR A 71 -11.35 -3.13 10.90
N GLY A 72 -11.17 -3.70 12.09
CA GLY A 72 -11.70 -3.18 13.34
C GLY A 72 -13.19 -3.52 13.54
N SER A 73 -14.10 -2.84 12.89
CA SER A 73 -15.55 -3.06 13.05
C SER A 73 -16.10 -4.21 12.21
N TYR A 74 -15.37 -4.68 11.19
CA TYR A 74 -15.80 -5.75 10.30
C TYR A 74 -14.63 -6.67 9.94
N GLY A 75 -14.96 -7.89 9.52
CA GLY A 75 -14.04 -8.82 8.91
C GLY A 75 -14.23 -8.87 7.39
N ARG A 76 -13.17 -9.23 6.65
CA ARG A 76 -13.22 -9.47 5.21
C ARG A 76 -12.49 -10.76 4.87
N VAL A 77 -13.10 -11.56 4.01
CA VAL A 77 -12.47 -12.71 3.36
C VAL A 77 -12.41 -12.48 1.87
N ASP A 78 -11.26 -12.80 1.27
CA ASP A 78 -11.07 -12.83 -0.18
C ASP A 78 -10.64 -14.23 -0.61
N ALA A 79 -11.31 -14.78 -1.62
CA ALA A 79 -10.88 -16.00 -2.30
C ALA A 79 -10.27 -15.60 -3.64
N VAL A 80 -9.08 -16.08 -3.92
CA VAL A 80 -8.26 -15.71 -5.10
C VAL A 80 -7.74 -16.94 -5.82
N GLY A 81 -7.39 -16.81 -7.09
CA GLY A 81 -6.95 -17.93 -7.92
C GLY A 81 -8.12 -18.83 -8.35
N LEU A 82 -9.22 -18.22 -8.72
CA LEU A 82 -10.46 -18.88 -9.12
C LEU A 82 -10.61 -18.89 -10.65
N ALA A 83 -11.07 -20.00 -11.19
CA ALA A 83 -11.55 -20.00 -12.57
C ALA A 83 -12.82 -19.13 -12.71
N ALA A 84 -13.15 -18.69 -13.92
CA ALA A 84 -14.43 -18.03 -14.14
C ALA A 84 -15.60 -18.95 -13.79
N GLY A 85 -16.59 -18.43 -13.06
CA GLY A 85 -17.72 -19.24 -12.60
C GLY A 85 -18.50 -18.59 -11.47
N GLU A 86 -19.46 -19.32 -10.95
CA GLU A 86 -20.24 -18.88 -9.79
C GLU A 86 -19.70 -19.51 -8.52
N TYR A 87 -19.56 -18.69 -7.49
CA TYR A 87 -19.02 -19.09 -6.19
C TYR A 87 -19.87 -18.58 -5.04
N GLN A 88 -19.77 -19.26 -3.91
CA GLN A 88 -20.35 -18.80 -2.65
C GLN A 88 -19.32 -18.89 -1.53
N LEU A 89 -19.21 -17.86 -0.71
CA LEU A 89 -18.35 -17.80 0.46
C LEU A 89 -19.14 -18.09 1.73
N LYS A 90 -18.50 -18.75 2.70
CA LYS A 90 -19.04 -19.01 4.03
C LYS A 90 -17.97 -18.67 5.07
N VAL A 91 -18.32 -17.92 6.11
CA VAL A 91 -17.46 -17.65 7.26
C VAL A 91 -18.10 -18.22 8.51
N VAL A 92 -17.31 -18.95 9.29
CA VAL A 92 -17.76 -19.63 10.52
C VAL A 92 -16.82 -19.21 11.66
N PRO A 93 -17.32 -18.65 12.76
CA PRO A 93 -16.48 -18.31 13.90
C PRO A 93 -16.13 -19.57 14.70
N VAL A 94 -14.96 -19.54 15.34
CA VAL A 94 -14.47 -20.64 16.19
C VAL A 94 -14.40 -20.17 17.65
N ALA A 95 -14.99 -20.95 18.54
CA ALA A 95 -14.95 -20.73 19.98
C ALA A 95 -14.61 -22.04 20.72
N SER A 96 -13.70 -21.94 21.69
CA SER A 96 -13.27 -23.12 22.48
C SER A 96 -12.78 -24.30 21.62
N GLY A 97 -12.13 -23.98 20.48
CA GLY A 97 -11.56 -24.98 19.55
C GLY A 97 -12.60 -25.67 18.64
N ALA A 98 -13.84 -25.20 18.60
CA ALA A 98 -14.88 -25.73 17.73
C ALA A 98 -15.60 -24.63 16.92
N GLU A 99 -16.01 -24.96 15.71
CA GLU A 99 -16.82 -24.06 14.88
C GLU A 99 -18.22 -23.86 15.50
N VAL A 100 -18.68 -22.62 15.52
CA VAL A 100 -20.02 -22.24 15.94
C VAL A 100 -20.89 -22.05 14.69
N ALA A 101 -21.34 -23.17 14.12
CA ALA A 101 -22.07 -23.18 12.85
C ALA A 101 -23.37 -22.35 12.87
N ALA A 102 -23.97 -22.16 14.04
CA ALA A 102 -25.19 -21.35 14.21
C ALA A 102 -24.92 -19.85 13.98
N ASP A 103 -23.69 -19.41 14.14
CA ASP A 103 -23.27 -18.01 13.99
C ASP A 103 -22.59 -17.72 12.64
N ALA A 104 -22.57 -18.71 11.74
CA ALA A 104 -21.98 -18.58 10.42
C ALA A 104 -22.75 -17.61 9.52
N THR A 105 -22.04 -16.98 8.58
CA THR A 105 -22.64 -16.15 7.51
C THR A 105 -22.22 -16.63 6.13
N LEU A 106 -23.07 -16.40 5.14
CA LEU A 106 -22.84 -16.77 3.74
C LEU A 106 -22.96 -15.55 2.82
N SER A 107 -22.20 -15.58 1.73
CA SER A 107 -22.43 -14.68 0.61
C SER A 107 -23.63 -15.13 -0.23
N ASP A 108 -24.13 -14.26 -1.11
CA ASP A 108 -24.91 -14.69 -2.27
C ASP A 108 -23.97 -15.37 -3.27
N PHE A 109 -24.51 -15.83 -4.40
CA PHE A 109 -23.68 -16.33 -5.49
C PHE A 109 -22.93 -15.18 -6.17
N LEU A 110 -21.65 -15.36 -6.44
CA LEU A 110 -20.69 -14.37 -6.92
C LEU A 110 -20.14 -14.83 -8.27
N SER A 111 -20.39 -14.07 -9.33
CA SER A 111 -19.97 -14.39 -10.69
C SER A 111 -18.55 -13.86 -10.96
N VAL A 112 -17.56 -14.74 -10.86
CA VAL A 112 -16.14 -14.47 -11.12
C VAL A 112 -15.86 -14.49 -12.61
N ARG A 113 -15.01 -13.57 -13.10
CA ARG A 113 -14.59 -13.46 -14.49
C ARG A 113 -13.10 -13.74 -14.63
N ASN A 114 -12.64 -14.13 -15.82
CA ASN A 114 -11.21 -14.18 -16.13
C ASN A 114 -10.66 -12.77 -16.38
N PHE A 115 -9.37 -12.58 -16.09
CA PHE A 115 -8.63 -11.42 -16.61
C PHE A 115 -8.56 -11.44 -18.14
N ASP A 116 -8.44 -10.26 -18.74
CA ASP A 116 -8.13 -10.12 -20.16
C ASP A 116 -6.64 -10.42 -20.39
N ARG A 117 -6.37 -11.55 -21.02
CA ARG A 117 -5.03 -12.02 -21.36
C ARG A 117 -4.57 -11.59 -22.75
N SER A 118 -5.24 -10.63 -23.37
CA SER A 118 -4.78 -10.04 -24.62
C SER A 118 -3.42 -9.35 -24.44
N GLY A 119 -2.60 -9.42 -25.46
CA GLY A 119 -1.29 -8.79 -25.41
C GLY A 119 -0.12 -9.75 -25.60
N PHE A 120 1.05 -9.18 -25.74
CA PHE A 120 2.25 -9.96 -26.06
C PHE A 120 2.73 -10.85 -24.91
N ALA A 121 2.40 -10.55 -23.64
CA ALA A 121 2.79 -11.41 -22.53
C ALA A 121 2.32 -12.86 -22.64
N HIS A 122 1.16 -13.07 -23.28
CA HIS A 122 0.58 -14.40 -23.51
C HIS A 122 0.81 -14.93 -24.94
N PHE A 123 1.37 -14.13 -25.84
CA PHE A 123 1.58 -14.50 -27.24
C PHE A 123 2.58 -15.65 -27.37
N GLY A 124 2.12 -16.77 -27.92
CA GLY A 124 2.95 -17.99 -28.05
C GLY A 124 3.25 -18.71 -26.72
N TRP A 125 2.66 -18.27 -25.61
CA TRP A 125 2.87 -18.83 -24.27
C TRP A 125 1.59 -19.50 -23.75
N THR A 126 1.55 -20.82 -23.75
CA THR A 126 0.36 -21.63 -23.45
C THR A 126 0.33 -22.21 -22.03
N LYS A 127 1.29 -21.83 -21.19
CA LYS A 127 1.47 -22.39 -19.85
C LYS A 127 0.87 -21.50 -18.74
N GLY A 128 0.30 -20.35 -19.11
CA GLY A 128 0.00 -19.26 -18.20
C GLY A 128 1.26 -18.46 -17.81
N VAL A 129 1.12 -17.17 -17.61
CA VAL A 129 2.19 -16.27 -17.13
C VAL A 129 2.16 -16.22 -15.61
N GLY A 130 3.35 -16.20 -14.98
CA GLY A 130 3.45 -16.21 -13.51
C GLY A 130 3.14 -17.58 -12.89
N ALA A 131 2.58 -17.57 -11.70
CA ALA A 131 2.23 -18.78 -10.94
C ALA A 131 0.86 -19.35 -11.31
N TYR A 132 0.13 -18.72 -12.23
CA TYR A 132 -1.23 -19.11 -12.61
C TYR A 132 -1.30 -19.74 -14.00
N LYS A 133 -2.33 -20.58 -14.18
CA LYS A 133 -2.76 -21.09 -15.48
C LYS A 133 -3.64 -20.06 -16.18
N ASP A 134 -3.90 -20.25 -17.47
CA ASP A 134 -4.75 -19.34 -18.26
C ASP A 134 -6.24 -19.35 -17.83
N ASP A 135 -6.66 -20.36 -17.04
CA ASP A 135 -8.01 -20.42 -16.46
C ASP A 135 -8.14 -19.66 -15.13
N GLY A 136 -7.05 -19.03 -14.65
CA GLY A 136 -7.02 -18.29 -13.38
C GLY A 136 -6.69 -19.12 -12.15
N THR A 137 -6.53 -20.44 -12.28
CA THR A 137 -6.15 -21.29 -11.14
C THR A 137 -4.63 -21.38 -11.00
N LEU A 138 -4.15 -21.63 -9.78
CA LEU A 138 -2.72 -21.83 -9.55
C LEU A 138 -2.16 -23.00 -10.36
N LYS A 139 -0.94 -22.86 -10.85
CA LYS A 139 -0.20 -23.97 -11.44
C LYS A 139 0.02 -25.07 -10.42
N ASP A 140 0.15 -26.30 -10.92
CA ASP A 140 0.43 -27.44 -10.07
C ASP A 140 1.74 -27.23 -9.28
N ASP A 141 1.79 -27.67 -8.04
CA ASP A 141 2.92 -27.50 -7.11
C ASP A 141 3.32 -26.04 -6.80
N ALA A 142 2.50 -25.05 -7.17
CA ALA A 142 2.77 -23.67 -6.84
C ALA A 142 2.88 -23.47 -5.31
N LYS A 143 3.89 -22.73 -4.90
CA LYS A 143 4.05 -22.30 -3.51
C LYS A 143 3.43 -20.93 -3.32
N VAL A 144 2.64 -20.80 -2.25
CA VAL A 144 2.01 -19.53 -1.89
C VAL A 144 2.69 -18.98 -0.65
N LEU A 145 3.10 -17.71 -0.68
CA LEU A 145 3.63 -16.98 0.46
C LEU A 145 2.71 -15.80 0.78
N TYR A 146 2.24 -15.72 2.00
CA TYR A 146 1.48 -14.58 2.49
C TYR A 146 2.40 -13.59 3.19
N ILE A 147 2.48 -12.38 2.67
CA ILE A 147 3.41 -11.34 3.11
C ILE A 147 2.64 -10.18 3.70
N THR A 148 2.87 -9.92 4.97
CA THR A 148 2.43 -8.74 5.71
C THR A 148 3.65 -7.94 6.17
N SER A 149 3.47 -6.74 6.70
CA SER A 149 4.54 -5.98 7.36
C SER A 149 5.27 -6.77 8.46
N LYS A 150 4.62 -7.79 9.04
CA LYS A 150 5.20 -8.63 10.09
C LYS A 150 5.94 -9.86 9.56
N THR A 151 5.54 -10.36 8.39
CA THR A 151 6.07 -11.63 7.86
C THR A 151 7.11 -11.46 6.77
N ALA A 152 7.26 -10.29 6.16
CA ALA A 152 8.19 -10.07 5.06
C ALA A 152 9.64 -10.46 5.39
N LYS A 153 10.12 -10.21 6.62
CA LYS A 153 11.46 -10.62 7.11
C LYS A 153 11.54 -12.05 7.61
N THR A 154 10.42 -12.63 8.01
CA THR A 154 10.42 -13.87 8.80
C THR A 154 9.83 -15.06 8.05
N VAL A 155 9.16 -14.82 6.92
CA VAL A 155 8.62 -15.88 6.07
C VAL A 155 9.72 -16.87 5.71
N LYS A 156 9.42 -18.16 5.79
CA LYS A 156 10.38 -19.25 5.49
C LYS A 156 9.89 -20.08 4.33
N MET A 157 10.83 -20.55 3.53
CA MET A 157 10.54 -21.49 2.46
C MET A 157 11.76 -22.37 2.16
N ASP A 158 11.52 -23.67 2.02
CA ASP A 158 12.50 -24.61 1.52
C ASP A 158 12.57 -24.54 0.00
N VAL A 159 13.73 -24.15 -0.50
CA VAL A 159 14.01 -24.00 -1.93
C VAL A 159 14.98 -25.09 -2.38
N THR A 160 14.71 -25.70 -3.52
CA THR A 160 15.65 -26.62 -4.17
C THR A 160 16.93 -25.87 -4.52
N TYR A 161 18.05 -26.22 -3.85
CA TYR A 161 19.26 -25.37 -3.89
C TYR A 161 20.53 -26.13 -4.31
N ASP A 162 20.47 -27.44 -4.48
CA ASP A 162 21.55 -28.20 -5.07
C ASP A 162 21.08 -29.02 -6.29
N SER A 163 22.04 -29.47 -7.10
CA SER A 163 21.77 -30.19 -8.35
C SER A 163 21.28 -31.64 -8.15
N LYS A 164 21.27 -32.14 -6.93
CA LYS A 164 20.75 -33.45 -6.56
C LYS A 164 19.34 -33.39 -5.98
N GLY A 165 18.74 -32.18 -5.96
CA GLY A 165 17.40 -31.96 -5.41
C GLY A 165 17.38 -31.63 -3.91
N GLY A 166 18.54 -31.45 -3.28
CA GLY A 166 18.62 -31.01 -1.89
C GLY A 166 18.02 -29.60 -1.70
N LYS A 167 17.26 -29.44 -0.61
CA LYS A 167 16.60 -28.20 -0.26
C LYS A 167 17.42 -27.46 0.80
N THR A 168 17.31 -26.13 0.77
CA THR A 168 17.83 -25.22 1.79
C THR A 168 16.71 -24.30 2.22
N SER A 169 16.51 -24.13 3.53
CA SER A 169 15.53 -23.19 4.07
C SER A 169 16.06 -21.76 3.99
N PHE A 170 15.27 -20.85 3.43
CA PHE A 170 15.56 -19.44 3.34
C PHE A 170 14.53 -18.67 4.17
N THR A 171 14.97 -17.62 4.82
CA THR A 171 14.14 -16.74 5.66
C THR A 171 14.17 -15.33 5.11
N GLY A 172 12.99 -14.73 4.94
CA GLY A 172 12.79 -13.41 4.35
C GLY A 172 12.44 -13.48 2.87
N LEU A 173 11.60 -12.55 2.41
CA LEU A 173 11.06 -12.57 1.05
C LEU A 173 12.16 -12.41 0.00
N GLN A 174 13.07 -11.43 0.16
CA GLN A 174 14.17 -11.23 -0.80
C GLN A 174 15.08 -12.45 -0.85
N ALA A 175 15.43 -13.03 0.30
CA ALA A 175 16.28 -14.21 0.35
C ALA A 175 15.67 -15.41 -0.39
N ILE A 176 14.35 -15.65 -0.23
CA ILE A 176 13.61 -16.69 -0.93
C ILE A 176 13.62 -16.44 -2.44
N VAL A 177 13.27 -15.24 -2.88
CA VAL A 177 13.26 -14.87 -4.30
C VAL A 177 14.65 -14.98 -4.92
N THR A 178 15.69 -14.54 -4.19
CA THR A 178 17.09 -14.67 -4.62
C THR A 178 17.53 -16.13 -4.77
N ALA A 179 17.01 -17.04 -3.94
CA ALA A 179 17.35 -18.46 -4.06
C ALA A 179 16.92 -19.09 -5.41
N TYR A 180 15.84 -18.60 -6.02
CA TYR A 180 15.41 -19.04 -7.36
C TYR A 180 16.42 -18.66 -8.45
N GLN A 181 17.25 -17.64 -8.23
CA GLN A 181 18.28 -17.21 -9.18
C GLN A 181 19.27 -18.34 -9.52
N LYS A 182 19.46 -19.32 -8.64
CA LYS A 182 20.25 -20.52 -8.99
C LYS A 182 19.68 -21.32 -10.14
N GLY A 183 18.38 -21.17 -10.43
CA GLY A 183 17.68 -21.88 -11.49
C GLY A 183 17.46 -23.37 -11.22
N LEU A 184 17.55 -23.81 -9.97
CA LEU A 184 17.33 -25.19 -9.53
C LEU A 184 15.91 -25.41 -9.00
N GLU A 185 15.33 -24.41 -8.33
CA GLU A 185 13.91 -24.42 -7.98
C GLU A 185 13.05 -24.20 -9.23
N LYS A 186 12.03 -25.02 -9.38
CA LYS A 186 11.13 -25.01 -10.55
C LYS A 186 9.67 -24.86 -10.20
N ARG A 187 9.32 -25.00 -8.91
CA ARG A 187 7.93 -24.81 -8.49
C ARG A 187 7.54 -23.36 -8.70
N PRO A 188 6.36 -23.09 -9.26
CA PRO A 188 5.85 -21.73 -9.35
C PRO A 188 5.74 -21.09 -7.95
N LEU A 189 5.95 -19.76 -7.87
CA LEU A 189 5.88 -19.01 -6.63
C LEU A 189 4.81 -17.92 -6.74
N CYS A 190 3.81 -17.96 -5.86
CA CYS A 190 2.79 -16.94 -5.72
C CYS A 190 3.01 -16.18 -4.40
N VAL A 191 3.40 -14.91 -4.48
CA VAL A 191 3.60 -14.01 -3.35
C VAL A 191 2.37 -13.13 -3.20
N ARG A 192 1.69 -13.22 -2.06
CA ARG A 192 0.45 -12.52 -1.76
C ARG A 192 0.68 -11.43 -0.72
N PHE A 193 0.68 -10.17 -1.15
CA PHE A 193 0.81 -9.01 -0.28
C PHE A 193 -0.50 -8.69 0.41
N ILE A 194 -0.47 -8.49 1.72
CA ILE A 194 -1.64 -8.19 2.55
C ILE A 194 -1.38 -6.91 3.34
N GLY A 195 -2.20 -5.89 3.11
CA GLY A 195 -2.07 -4.58 3.72
C GLY A 195 -0.87 -3.79 3.18
N THR A 196 -0.36 -2.84 3.94
CA THR A 196 0.81 -2.04 3.56
C THR A 196 2.10 -2.75 3.97
N ILE A 197 3.04 -2.85 3.02
CA ILE A 197 4.42 -3.34 3.23
C ILE A 197 5.35 -2.15 3.01
N GLU A 198 6.09 -1.77 4.03
CA GLU A 198 7.09 -0.71 3.97
C GLU A 198 8.47 -1.26 3.62
N ALA A 199 9.35 -0.42 3.06
CA ALA A 199 10.73 -0.84 2.79
C ALA A 199 11.45 -1.41 4.03
N ASN A 200 11.17 -0.86 5.19
CA ASN A 200 11.74 -1.32 6.47
C ASN A 200 11.18 -2.67 6.95
N ASP A 201 10.09 -3.17 6.36
CA ASP A 201 9.54 -4.48 6.68
C ASP A 201 10.26 -5.61 5.93
N MET A 202 11.04 -5.27 4.89
CA MET A 202 11.74 -6.23 4.04
C MET A 202 13.08 -6.68 4.65
N ASP A 203 13.46 -7.92 4.36
CA ASP A 203 14.75 -8.51 4.77
C ASP A 203 15.95 -7.95 3.98
N GLY A 204 15.72 -7.25 2.88
CA GLY A 204 16.70 -6.58 2.04
C GLY A 204 16.26 -6.47 0.60
N PHE A 205 17.13 -5.95 -0.25
CA PHE A 205 16.88 -5.74 -1.68
C PHE A 205 18.07 -6.18 -2.55
N ASP A 206 18.97 -7.00 -2.02
CA ASP A 206 20.24 -7.36 -2.65
C ASP A 206 21.01 -6.11 -3.13
N SER A 207 21.33 -6.03 -4.44
CA SER A 207 22.01 -4.89 -5.04
C SER A 207 21.09 -4.05 -5.93
N SER A 208 19.77 -4.19 -5.76
CA SER A 208 18.78 -3.44 -6.54
C SER A 208 18.75 -1.97 -6.11
N ALA A 209 18.65 -1.07 -7.08
CA ALA A 209 18.40 0.33 -6.81
C ALA A 209 16.90 0.64 -6.70
N GLU A 210 16.04 -0.23 -7.23
CA GLU A 210 14.58 -0.07 -7.30
C GLU A 210 13.85 -0.68 -6.10
N GLY A 211 14.34 -1.82 -5.58
CA GLY A 211 13.68 -2.56 -4.50
C GLY A 211 13.81 -4.08 -4.65
N LEU A 212 12.71 -4.82 -4.50
CA LEU A 212 12.71 -6.29 -4.55
C LEU A 212 13.28 -6.79 -5.88
N GLN A 213 14.41 -7.53 -5.81
CA GLN A 213 15.10 -8.02 -6.98
C GLN A 213 14.62 -9.43 -7.38
N ILE A 214 14.02 -9.53 -8.57
CA ILE A 214 13.60 -10.78 -9.20
C ILE A 214 14.55 -11.06 -10.36
N LYS A 215 15.43 -12.03 -10.22
CA LYS A 215 16.50 -12.28 -11.19
C LYS A 215 16.61 -13.72 -11.60
N GLY A 216 16.59 -13.95 -12.90
CA GLY A 216 16.88 -15.25 -13.49
C GLY A 216 18.37 -15.55 -13.52
N LYS A 217 18.73 -16.83 -13.64
CA LYS A 217 20.12 -17.29 -13.74
C LYS A 217 20.81 -16.81 -15.03
N THR A 218 20.07 -16.85 -16.10
CA THR A 218 20.49 -16.48 -17.44
C THR A 218 19.34 -15.75 -18.13
N LYS A 219 19.61 -15.12 -19.27
CA LYS A 219 18.60 -14.52 -20.13
C LYS A 219 17.35 -15.40 -20.24
N ASP A 220 16.18 -14.75 -20.13
CA ASP A 220 14.86 -15.39 -20.29
C ASP A 220 14.64 -16.62 -19.39
N SER A 221 15.20 -16.65 -18.18
CA SER A 221 15.00 -17.76 -17.24
C SER A 221 13.55 -17.84 -16.78
N GLU A 222 12.87 -18.95 -17.09
CA GLU A 222 11.48 -19.20 -16.66
C GLU A 222 11.43 -19.40 -15.14
N LEU A 223 10.81 -18.44 -14.42
CA LEU A 223 10.68 -18.45 -12.96
C LEU A 223 9.27 -18.78 -12.49
N ASN A 224 8.24 -18.48 -13.30
CA ASN A 224 6.83 -18.69 -12.96
C ASN A 224 6.43 -18.04 -11.63
N MET A 225 6.66 -16.75 -11.49
CA MET A 225 6.35 -16.01 -10.26
C MET A 225 5.21 -15.02 -10.48
N THR A 226 4.27 -15.00 -9.54
CA THR A 226 3.25 -13.96 -9.43
C THR A 226 3.41 -13.22 -8.11
N PHE A 227 3.37 -11.90 -8.16
CA PHE A 227 3.28 -11.01 -7.01
C PHE A 227 1.92 -10.31 -7.07
N GLU A 228 1.06 -10.59 -6.11
CA GLU A 228 -0.31 -10.09 -6.11
C GLU A 228 -0.72 -9.50 -4.77
N GLY A 229 -1.54 -8.46 -4.81
CA GLY A 229 -2.19 -7.91 -3.62
C GLY A 229 -3.50 -8.62 -3.31
N ILE A 230 -3.80 -8.79 -2.04
CA ILE A 230 -5.06 -9.36 -1.56
C ILE A 230 -6.02 -8.25 -1.14
N GLY A 231 -7.24 -8.31 -1.66
CA GLY A 231 -8.25 -7.28 -1.41
C GLY A 231 -8.01 -6.01 -2.25
N ASN A 232 -8.41 -4.87 -1.71
CA ASN A 232 -8.33 -3.58 -2.39
C ASN A 232 -7.35 -2.58 -1.72
N ASP A 233 -6.62 -3.03 -0.70
CA ASP A 233 -5.78 -2.19 0.16
C ASP A 233 -4.31 -2.66 0.23
N ALA A 234 -3.91 -3.66 -0.58
CA ALA A 234 -2.51 -4.05 -0.66
C ALA A 234 -1.65 -2.94 -1.27
N PHE A 235 -0.55 -2.57 -0.59
CA PHE A 235 0.24 -1.40 -0.95
C PHE A 235 1.72 -1.61 -0.63
N ILE A 236 2.57 -1.33 -1.59
CA ILE A 236 4.03 -1.37 -1.48
C ILE A 236 4.52 0.07 -1.35
N HIS A 237 5.22 0.38 -0.27
CA HIS A 237 5.65 1.73 0.04
C HIS A 237 7.14 1.82 0.33
N GLY A 238 7.83 2.74 -0.33
CA GLY A 238 9.25 3.00 -0.13
C GLY A 238 10.20 2.05 -0.87
N PHE A 239 9.68 1.10 -1.65
CA PHE A 239 10.46 0.26 -2.54
C PHE A 239 9.63 -0.16 -3.75
N GLY A 240 10.30 -0.60 -4.79
CA GLY A 240 9.71 -1.08 -6.03
C GLY A 240 10.21 -2.47 -6.41
N PHE A 241 10.27 -2.77 -7.71
CA PHE A 241 10.63 -4.07 -8.24
C PHE A 241 11.67 -3.95 -9.36
N LEU A 242 12.75 -4.71 -9.26
CA LEU A 242 13.72 -4.90 -10.35
C LEU A 242 13.59 -6.32 -10.90
N ILE A 243 13.25 -6.44 -12.19
CA ILE A 243 13.11 -7.71 -12.89
C ILE A 243 14.19 -7.82 -13.96
N ARG A 244 14.98 -8.89 -13.92
CA ARG A 244 16.13 -9.06 -14.80
C ARG A 244 16.34 -10.52 -15.20
N ASN A 245 16.63 -10.79 -16.49
CA ASN A 245 16.91 -12.11 -17.01
C ASN A 245 15.78 -13.14 -16.74
N ALA A 246 14.56 -12.71 -16.57
CA ALA A 246 13.45 -13.50 -16.06
C ALA A 246 12.35 -13.67 -17.10
N ALA A 247 11.70 -14.81 -17.08
CA ALA A 247 10.50 -15.07 -17.88
C ALA A 247 9.35 -15.60 -17.02
N SER A 248 8.13 -15.37 -17.50
CA SER A 248 6.91 -15.77 -16.80
C SER A 248 6.77 -15.12 -15.44
N ILE A 249 6.72 -13.78 -15.41
CA ILE A 249 6.49 -12.97 -14.22
C ILE A 249 5.18 -12.20 -14.37
N GLU A 250 4.36 -12.24 -13.35
CA GLU A 250 3.11 -11.47 -13.25
C GLU A 250 3.13 -10.59 -12.00
N LEU A 251 2.77 -9.31 -12.18
CA LEU A 251 2.54 -8.38 -11.07
C LEU A 251 1.12 -7.83 -11.17
N ARG A 252 0.31 -7.96 -10.10
CA ARG A 252 -1.10 -7.56 -10.16
C ARG A 252 -1.68 -7.11 -8.81
N ASN A 253 -2.69 -6.25 -8.86
CA ASN A 253 -3.59 -5.90 -7.76
C ASN A 253 -2.93 -5.29 -6.52
N PHE A 254 -1.93 -4.44 -6.67
CA PHE A 254 -1.40 -3.66 -5.54
C PHE A 254 -1.07 -2.23 -5.94
N GLY A 255 -1.01 -1.34 -4.95
CA GLY A 255 -0.46 0.00 -5.15
C GLY A 255 1.05 -0.02 -4.92
N VAL A 256 1.79 0.82 -5.66
CA VAL A 256 3.22 1.03 -5.47
C VAL A 256 3.52 2.52 -5.45
N ALA A 257 4.26 2.97 -4.45
CA ALA A 257 4.61 4.37 -4.28
C ALA A 257 6.00 4.55 -3.65
N THR A 258 6.61 5.68 -3.95
CA THR A 258 7.89 6.11 -3.36
C THR A 258 8.99 5.05 -3.49
N GLY A 259 8.99 4.31 -4.61
CA GLY A 259 10.05 3.35 -4.93
C GLY A 259 11.43 3.95 -4.78
N MET A 260 12.46 3.12 -4.63
CA MET A 260 13.83 3.61 -4.38
C MET A 260 14.41 4.34 -5.61
N ASP A 261 14.02 3.93 -6.83
CA ASP A 261 14.31 4.58 -8.11
C ASP A 261 13.08 4.51 -9.02
N ASP A 262 13.00 3.56 -9.97
CA ASP A 262 11.73 3.25 -10.65
C ASP A 262 10.81 2.45 -9.71
N ASP A 263 9.50 2.56 -9.87
CA ASP A 263 8.57 1.73 -9.08
C ASP A 263 8.57 0.28 -9.59
N ILE A 264 8.55 0.06 -10.92
CA ILE A 264 8.71 -1.26 -11.54
C ILE A 264 9.65 -1.14 -12.73
N SER A 265 10.79 -1.83 -12.67
CA SER A 265 11.82 -1.82 -13.71
C SER A 265 12.03 -3.20 -14.32
N LEU A 266 11.65 -3.36 -15.59
CA LEU A 266 12.06 -4.50 -16.40
C LEU A 266 13.43 -4.19 -17.02
N ASP A 267 14.50 -4.52 -16.27
CA ASP A 267 15.81 -3.94 -16.52
C ASP A 267 16.53 -4.54 -17.75
N THR A 268 16.57 -5.87 -17.89
CA THR A 268 17.22 -6.47 -19.07
C THR A 268 16.79 -7.92 -19.30
N ASP A 269 16.76 -8.34 -20.56
CA ASP A 269 16.58 -9.72 -21.01
C ASP A 269 15.40 -10.44 -20.35
N ASN A 270 14.25 -9.80 -20.29
CA ASN A 270 13.01 -10.38 -19.77
C ASN A 270 12.10 -10.88 -20.88
N ASP A 271 11.26 -11.88 -20.58
CA ASP A 271 10.35 -12.48 -21.55
C ASP A 271 9.02 -12.88 -20.90
N HIS A 272 7.89 -12.69 -21.59
CA HIS A 272 6.55 -13.01 -21.07
C HIS A 272 6.29 -12.43 -19.68
N ILE A 273 6.28 -11.11 -19.60
CA ILE A 273 6.00 -10.35 -18.38
C ILE A 273 4.63 -9.69 -18.48
N TRP A 274 3.81 -9.90 -17.48
CA TRP A 274 2.47 -9.32 -17.39
C TRP A 274 2.31 -8.46 -16.15
N ILE A 275 2.10 -7.15 -16.35
CA ILE A 275 1.88 -6.17 -15.28
C ILE A 275 0.48 -5.60 -15.49
N HIS A 276 -0.40 -5.82 -14.51
CA HIS A 276 -1.77 -5.37 -14.67
C HIS A 276 -2.47 -5.04 -13.35
N HIS A 277 -3.48 -4.18 -13.41
CA HIS A 277 -4.25 -3.74 -12.25
C HIS A 277 -3.36 -3.23 -11.11
N ILE A 278 -2.35 -2.44 -11.46
CA ILE A 278 -1.44 -1.74 -10.54
C ILE A 278 -1.89 -0.29 -10.42
N ASP A 279 -1.92 0.25 -9.20
CA ASP A 279 -1.93 1.69 -8.98
C ASP A 279 -0.49 2.17 -8.84
N ALA A 280 0.02 2.89 -9.84
CA ALA A 280 1.35 3.48 -9.84
C ALA A 280 1.25 4.93 -9.38
N PHE A 281 1.84 5.23 -8.24
CA PHE A 281 1.80 6.55 -7.62
C PHE A 281 3.10 7.33 -7.85
N TYR A 282 3.29 8.41 -7.11
CA TYR A 282 4.55 9.15 -7.14
C TYR A 282 5.72 8.31 -6.63
N GLY A 283 6.83 8.34 -7.35
CA GLY A 283 8.13 7.92 -6.84
C GLY A 283 8.75 8.93 -5.86
N PRO A 284 10.00 8.70 -5.39
CA PRO A 284 10.70 9.59 -4.49
C PRO A 284 11.00 10.94 -5.15
N ASN A 285 10.86 12.03 -4.40
CA ASN A 285 11.21 13.36 -4.90
C ASN A 285 12.74 13.55 -4.90
N LYS A 286 13.36 13.36 -6.07
CA LYS A 286 14.80 13.61 -6.28
C LYS A 286 15.07 15.01 -6.88
N GLY A 287 14.05 15.85 -7.00
CA GLY A 287 14.16 17.21 -7.57
C GLY A 287 14.19 17.24 -9.10
N GLY A 288 14.14 18.45 -9.68
CA GLY A 288 14.20 18.65 -11.13
C GLY A 288 13.10 17.92 -11.89
N ASP A 289 13.48 17.10 -12.87
CA ASP A 289 12.57 16.27 -13.67
C ASP A 289 12.15 14.97 -12.97
N GLN A 290 12.63 14.75 -11.75
CA GLN A 290 12.26 13.62 -10.88
C GLN A 290 11.51 14.08 -9.61
N LYS A 291 10.85 15.24 -9.63
CA LYS A 291 10.05 15.71 -8.49
C LYS A 291 8.80 14.86 -8.22
N LYS A 292 8.33 14.12 -9.22
CA LYS A 292 7.25 13.12 -9.12
C LYS A 292 7.78 11.68 -9.11
N GLY A 293 9.08 11.47 -8.97
CA GLY A 293 9.78 10.18 -9.08
C GLY A 293 10.48 9.99 -10.43
N ASP A 294 11.12 8.83 -10.63
CA ASP A 294 11.64 8.39 -11.92
C ASP A 294 10.57 7.60 -12.70
N GLY A 295 10.89 6.50 -13.39
CA GLY A 295 9.93 5.72 -14.14
C GLY A 295 8.92 5.01 -13.24
N ALA A 296 7.62 5.04 -13.60
CA ALA A 296 6.64 4.25 -12.85
C ALA A 296 6.70 2.78 -13.28
N ILE A 297 6.61 2.48 -14.60
CA ILE A 297 6.76 1.11 -15.12
C ILE A 297 7.63 1.18 -16.37
N ASP A 298 8.92 0.85 -16.23
CA ASP A 298 9.89 0.94 -17.32
C ASP A 298 10.20 -0.43 -17.94
N VAL A 299 10.29 -0.48 -19.27
CA VAL A 299 10.64 -1.66 -20.06
C VAL A 299 11.96 -1.39 -20.76
N LYS A 300 13.03 -2.07 -20.35
CA LYS A 300 14.41 -1.78 -20.79
C LYS A 300 15.08 -2.98 -21.47
N SER A 301 16.15 -2.71 -22.17
CA SER A 301 17.23 -3.60 -22.63
C SER A 301 16.82 -5.04 -22.99
N ASP A 302 16.33 -5.24 -24.21
CA ASP A 302 15.95 -6.55 -24.75
C ASP A 302 14.81 -7.28 -23.98
N SER A 303 14.08 -6.57 -23.10
CA SER A 303 12.81 -7.11 -22.58
C SER A 303 11.80 -7.23 -23.72
N LYS A 304 11.11 -8.37 -23.81
CA LYS A 304 10.20 -8.70 -24.90
C LYS A 304 8.96 -9.44 -24.39
N HIS A 305 7.91 -9.51 -25.24
CA HIS A 305 6.63 -10.10 -24.88
C HIS A 305 6.10 -9.56 -23.53
N VAL A 306 5.98 -8.24 -23.44
CA VAL A 306 5.49 -7.56 -22.25
C VAL A 306 4.10 -7.02 -22.48
N THR A 307 3.22 -7.16 -21.52
CA THR A 307 1.91 -6.50 -21.48
C THR A 307 1.76 -5.70 -20.20
N ILE A 308 1.43 -4.41 -20.35
CA ILE A 308 1.07 -3.51 -19.24
C ILE A 308 -0.39 -3.11 -19.47
N ALA A 309 -1.28 -3.57 -18.59
CA ALA A 309 -2.71 -3.47 -18.85
C ALA A 309 -3.52 -3.12 -17.61
N TYR A 310 -4.59 -2.36 -17.76
CA TYR A 310 -5.47 -1.98 -16.67
C TYR A 310 -4.74 -1.38 -15.46
N CYS A 311 -3.60 -0.71 -15.69
CA CYS A 311 -2.89 0.02 -14.65
C CYS A 311 -3.40 1.46 -14.54
N HIS A 312 -3.47 2.00 -13.34
CA HIS A 312 -3.80 3.38 -13.07
C HIS A 312 -2.54 4.15 -12.68
N PHE A 313 -2.14 5.11 -13.49
CA PHE A 313 -0.97 5.96 -13.28
C PHE A 313 -1.42 7.30 -12.70
N TRP A 314 -1.21 7.48 -11.42
CA TRP A 314 -1.67 8.65 -10.64
C TRP A 314 -0.67 9.80 -10.73
N ASP A 315 -0.91 10.76 -11.64
CA ASP A 315 -0.10 11.98 -11.83
C ASP A 315 1.43 11.73 -11.94
N THR A 316 1.81 10.59 -12.53
CA THR A 316 3.22 10.20 -12.62
C THR A 316 4.02 11.15 -13.53
N GLY A 317 5.25 11.51 -13.14
CA GLY A 317 6.09 12.40 -13.94
C GLY A 317 6.62 11.74 -15.23
N LYS A 318 6.97 10.46 -15.13
CA LYS A 318 7.54 9.62 -16.20
C LYS A 318 6.88 8.26 -16.15
N SER A 319 5.74 8.08 -16.82
CA SER A 319 4.92 6.88 -16.65
C SER A 319 5.60 5.61 -17.13
N SER A 320 6.18 5.60 -18.35
CA SER A 320 6.84 4.42 -18.88
C SER A 320 7.88 4.74 -19.95
N MET A 321 9.12 4.39 -19.70
CA MET A 321 10.15 4.31 -20.74
C MET A 321 10.11 2.91 -21.36
N CYS A 322 10.14 2.84 -22.67
CA CYS A 322 10.10 1.59 -23.43
C CYS A 322 11.27 1.57 -24.42
N GLY A 323 12.35 0.88 -24.05
CA GLY A 323 13.58 0.77 -24.81
C GLY A 323 14.69 1.72 -24.37
N MET A 324 15.94 1.20 -24.42
CA MET A 324 17.19 1.89 -24.02
C MET A 324 18.09 2.28 -25.21
N LYS A 325 17.75 1.93 -26.44
CA LYS A 325 18.56 1.99 -27.68
C LYS A 325 19.51 0.82 -27.90
N SER A 326 19.62 -0.07 -26.94
CA SER A 326 20.53 -1.22 -26.98
C SER A 326 19.85 -2.51 -27.39
N GLU A 327 18.56 -2.44 -27.65
CA GLU A 327 17.76 -3.60 -28.04
C GLU A 327 18.26 -4.20 -29.35
N SER A 328 18.47 -5.50 -29.35
CA SER A 328 19.07 -6.22 -30.46
C SER A 328 18.12 -7.13 -31.21
N GLY A 329 16.88 -7.30 -30.71
CA GLY A 329 15.90 -8.24 -31.24
C GLY A 329 14.55 -7.64 -31.53
N GLU A 330 13.61 -8.51 -31.81
CA GLU A 330 12.18 -8.15 -31.91
C GLU A 330 11.57 -8.06 -30.51
N ASN A 331 11.39 -6.85 -30.02
CA ASN A 331 10.82 -6.56 -28.72
C ASN A 331 9.37 -6.10 -28.94
N TRP A 332 8.41 -6.94 -28.57
CA TRP A 332 6.98 -6.69 -28.75
C TRP A 332 6.32 -6.40 -27.40
N ILE A 333 5.74 -5.21 -27.29
CA ILE A 333 5.18 -4.69 -26.06
C ILE A 333 3.75 -4.24 -26.29
N THR A 334 2.87 -4.50 -25.33
CA THR A 334 1.48 -4.04 -25.34
C THR A 334 1.20 -3.14 -24.17
N TYR A 335 0.48 -2.05 -24.42
CA TYR A 335 -0.19 -1.23 -23.40
C TYR A 335 -1.68 -1.18 -23.73
N HIS A 336 -2.55 -1.65 -22.85
CA HIS A 336 -3.99 -1.55 -23.09
C HIS A 336 -4.79 -1.29 -21.82
N HIS A 337 -5.91 -0.57 -21.99
CA HIS A 337 -6.84 -0.24 -20.91
C HIS A 337 -6.19 0.42 -19.70
N ASN A 338 -5.03 1.09 -19.87
CA ASN A 338 -4.39 1.85 -18.81
C ASN A 338 -5.06 3.22 -18.69
N TRP A 339 -5.14 3.71 -17.46
CA TRP A 339 -5.53 5.07 -17.15
C TRP A 339 -4.28 5.88 -16.82
N PHE A 340 -3.89 6.76 -17.72
CA PHE A 340 -2.86 7.76 -17.48
C PHE A 340 -3.54 9.01 -16.99
N ASP A 341 -3.62 9.15 -15.66
CA ASP A 341 -4.44 10.12 -14.96
C ASP A 341 -3.61 11.33 -14.54
N HIS A 342 -3.73 12.44 -15.26
CA HIS A 342 -3.03 13.72 -15.08
C HIS A 342 -1.50 13.63 -15.14
N SER A 343 -0.95 12.55 -15.64
CA SER A 343 0.49 12.29 -15.74
C SER A 343 1.21 13.24 -16.69
N ASP A 344 2.54 13.43 -16.48
CA ASP A 344 3.30 14.37 -17.30
C ASP A 344 3.63 13.82 -18.70
N SER A 345 4.31 12.65 -18.77
CA SER A 345 4.96 12.20 -20.00
C SER A 345 5.29 10.70 -20.02
N ARG A 346 5.74 10.22 -21.17
CA ARG A 346 6.15 8.83 -21.40
C ARG A 346 5.01 7.83 -21.27
N HIS A 347 3.96 7.99 -22.06
CA HIS A 347 2.81 7.07 -22.05
C HIS A 347 2.69 6.23 -23.36
N ALA A 348 3.70 5.51 -23.85
CA ALA A 348 5.08 5.43 -23.39
C ALA A 348 6.04 6.28 -24.25
N ARG A 349 7.30 6.45 -23.80
CA ARG A 349 8.41 6.89 -24.64
C ARG A 349 9.12 5.69 -25.21
N VAL A 350 8.98 5.45 -26.52
CA VAL A 350 9.42 4.23 -27.17
C VAL A 350 10.69 4.44 -27.98
N ARG A 351 11.67 3.56 -27.78
CA ARG A 351 12.90 3.44 -28.55
C ARG A 351 13.02 2.03 -29.10
N THR A 352 13.44 1.87 -30.35
CA THR A 352 13.74 0.60 -31.01
C THR A 352 12.63 -0.44 -31.05
N MET A 353 11.79 -0.52 -30.05
CA MET A 353 10.79 -1.56 -29.85
C MET A 353 9.56 -1.40 -30.74
N SER A 354 8.83 -2.49 -30.94
CA SER A 354 7.51 -2.55 -31.59
C SER A 354 6.43 -2.58 -30.52
N VAL A 355 5.58 -1.57 -30.49
CA VAL A 355 4.63 -1.36 -29.39
C VAL A 355 3.23 -1.18 -29.90
N HIS A 356 2.29 -1.98 -29.39
CA HIS A 356 0.86 -1.82 -29.58
C HIS A 356 0.21 -1.14 -28.38
N MET A 357 -0.45 -0.02 -28.60
CA MET A 357 -1.16 0.77 -27.59
C MET A 357 -2.63 0.90 -27.96
N TYR A 358 -3.52 0.22 -27.26
CA TYR A 358 -4.94 0.27 -27.59
C TYR A 358 -5.82 0.44 -26.35
N ASN A 359 -6.95 1.10 -26.51
CA ASN A 359 -7.93 1.36 -25.44
C ASN A 359 -7.36 1.98 -24.16
N ASN A 360 -6.25 2.72 -24.26
CA ASN A 360 -5.75 3.48 -23.12
C ASN A 360 -6.49 4.81 -23.00
N TYR A 361 -6.71 5.26 -21.79
CA TYR A 361 -7.27 6.58 -21.48
C TYR A 361 -6.15 7.53 -21.06
N TYR A 362 -5.91 8.55 -21.85
CA TYR A 362 -4.96 9.64 -21.60
C TYR A 362 -5.74 10.84 -21.09
N ASP A 363 -5.68 11.09 -19.80
CA ASP A 363 -6.56 12.01 -19.09
C ASP A 363 -5.78 13.18 -18.47
N GLY A 364 -5.96 14.40 -18.98
CA GLY A 364 -5.32 15.60 -18.44
C GLY A 364 -3.80 15.67 -18.62
N ILE A 365 -3.25 15.09 -19.68
CA ILE A 365 -1.79 14.88 -19.88
C ILE A 365 -1.02 16.19 -20.04
N ALA A 366 0.04 16.37 -19.24
CA ALA A 366 0.76 17.62 -19.16
C ALA A 366 1.72 17.87 -20.34
N LYS A 367 2.52 16.90 -20.77
CA LYS A 367 3.52 17.09 -21.82
C LYS A 367 3.13 16.47 -23.14
N TYR A 368 3.02 15.16 -23.19
CA TYR A 368 2.64 14.43 -24.39
C TYR A 368 2.12 13.04 -24.03
N GLY A 369 1.31 12.47 -24.91
CA GLY A 369 0.86 11.07 -24.84
C GLY A 369 2.00 10.10 -25.17
N ALA A 370 1.97 9.47 -26.34
CA ALA A 370 3.02 8.58 -26.82
C ALA A 370 4.12 9.33 -27.55
N GLY A 371 5.38 8.86 -27.42
CA GLY A 371 6.53 9.40 -28.15
C GLY A 371 7.37 8.30 -28.80
N ALA A 372 7.55 8.38 -30.15
CA ALA A 372 8.36 7.45 -30.92
C ALA A 372 9.71 8.03 -31.28
N CYS A 373 10.79 7.34 -30.89
CA CYS A 373 12.16 7.72 -31.25
C CYS A 373 13.03 6.49 -31.52
N THR A 374 14.24 6.73 -32.02
CA THR A 374 15.30 5.74 -32.26
C THR A 374 14.81 4.48 -32.98
N GLY A 375 14.07 4.67 -34.09
CA GLY A 375 13.66 3.58 -34.97
C GLY A 375 12.50 2.71 -34.48
N SER A 376 11.78 3.13 -33.44
CA SER A 376 10.61 2.41 -32.92
C SER A 376 9.43 2.37 -33.92
N SER A 377 8.61 1.33 -33.80
CA SER A 377 7.32 1.18 -34.48
C SER A 377 6.21 1.15 -33.46
N VAL A 378 5.34 2.16 -33.46
CA VAL A 378 4.26 2.30 -32.48
C VAL A 378 2.92 2.25 -33.18
N PHE A 379 2.06 1.28 -32.83
CA PHE A 379 0.68 1.23 -33.29
C PHE A 379 -0.26 1.74 -32.20
N MET A 380 -0.96 2.84 -32.47
CA MET A 380 -1.93 3.45 -31.54
C MET A 380 -3.34 3.26 -32.07
N GLU A 381 -4.15 2.43 -31.43
CA GLU A 381 -5.48 2.04 -31.89
C GLU A 381 -6.54 2.26 -30.81
N ALA A 382 -7.65 2.88 -31.18
CA ALA A 382 -8.85 3.00 -30.36
C ALA A 382 -8.60 3.58 -28.95
N ASN A 383 -7.59 4.43 -28.77
CA ASN A 383 -7.34 5.12 -27.50
C ASN A 383 -8.24 6.36 -27.36
N PHE A 384 -8.43 6.84 -26.15
CA PHE A 384 -9.12 8.10 -25.86
C PHE A 384 -8.17 9.11 -25.19
N PHE A 385 -8.12 10.31 -25.76
CA PHE A 385 -7.31 11.43 -25.25
C PHE A 385 -8.22 12.57 -24.78
N ARG A 386 -8.22 12.85 -23.48
CA ARG A 386 -8.88 14.02 -22.88
C ARG A 386 -7.83 15.04 -22.43
N LYS A 387 -7.96 16.27 -22.88
CA LYS A 387 -7.05 17.35 -22.47
C LYS A 387 -5.55 16.99 -22.64
N CYS A 388 -5.21 16.30 -23.69
CA CYS A 388 -3.85 15.96 -24.08
C CYS A 388 -3.45 16.79 -25.31
N SER A 389 -2.69 17.87 -25.09
CA SER A 389 -2.37 18.84 -26.15
C SER A 389 -1.50 18.27 -27.26
N LYS A 390 -0.69 17.25 -26.97
CA LYS A 390 0.20 16.55 -27.92
C LYS A 390 0.01 15.04 -27.76
N PRO A 391 -1.01 14.44 -28.37
CA PRO A 391 -1.34 13.02 -28.18
C PRO A 391 -0.22 12.08 -28.62
N MET A 392 0.45 12.41 -29.73
CA MET A 392 1.48 11.59 -30.36
C MET A 392 2.62 12.49 -30.79
N LEU A 393 3.86 12.05 -30.61
CA LEU A 393 5.06 12.76 -31.03
C LEU A 393 6.04 11.81 -31.69
N ILE A 394 6.61 12.23 -32.84
CA ILE A 394 7.80 11.62 -33.40
C ILE A 394 8.98 12.54 -33.13
N SER A 395 10.09 12.00 -32.62
CA SER A 395 11.24 12.79 -32.26
C SER A 395 11.80 13.61 -33.41
N MET A 396 12.04 14.88 -33.19
CA MET A 396 12.69 15.84 -34.11
C MET A 396 11.89 16.10 -35.40
N GLN A 397 10.57 15.90 -35.38
CA GLN A 397 9.66 16.27 -36.47
C GLN A 397 8.28 16.64 -35.97
N GLY A 398 7.37 17.04 -36.88
CA GLY A 398 6.00 17.37 -36.55
C GLY A 398 5.88 18.43 -35.47
N THR A 399 5.00 18.17 -34.49
CA THR A 399 4.76 19.10 -33.36
C THR A 399 5.80 19.01 -32.24
N ASP A 400 6.77 18.08 -32.34
CA ASP A 400 7.94 18.05 -31.44
C ASP A 400 8.92 19.19 -31.71
N THR A 401 8.89 19.78 -32.89
CA THR A 401 9.71 20.93 -33.28
C THR A 401 8.86 22.16 -33.51
N LYS A 402 9.39 23.36 -33.29
CA LYS A 402 8.72 24.62 -33.63
C LYS A 402 8.59 24.74 -35.14
N ASN A 403 7.38 24.80 -35.65
CA ASN A 403 7.04 24.87 -37.06
C ASN A 403 7.50 23.65 -37.90
N GLY A 404 7.86 22.53 -37.30
CA GLY A 404 8.27 21.30 -38.00
C GLY A 404 9.65 21.40 -38.71
N THR A 405 10.33 22.55 -38.70
CA THR A 405 11.54 22.78 -39.48
C THR A 405 12.73 23.25 -38.66
N ASP A 406 12.49 23.77 -37.45
CA ASP A 406 13.55 24.40 -36.66
C ASP A 406 14.10 23.41 -35.62
N GLU A 407 15.18 22.71 -36.00
CA GLU A 407 15.88 21.78 -35.14
C GLU A 407 16.67 22.45 -34.00
N THR A 408 16.81 23.78 -34.06
CA THR A 408 17.51 24.58 -33.02
C THR A 408 16.63 24.86 -31.80
N ASN A 409 15.29 24.78 -31.96
CA ASN A 409 14.39 24.90 -30.84
C ASN A 409 14.28 23.54 -30.17
N ALA A 410 14.39 23.54 -28.85
CA ALA A 410 14.40 22.31 -28.05
C ALA A 410 13.15 21.46 -28.34
N PRO A 411 13.32 20.18 -28.69
CA PRO A 411 12.21 19.26 -28.82
C PRO A 411 11.50 19.06 -27.48
N THR A 412 10.23 18.68 -27.53
CA THR A 412 9.41 18.51 -26.34
C THR A 412 9.83 17.32 -25.49
N PHE A 413 10.35 16.23 -26.08
CA PHE A 413 10.66 15.01 -25.34
C PHE A 413 11.99 14.35 -25.67
N SER A 414 12.51 14.50 -26.87
CA SER A 414 13.75 13.82 -27.26
C SER A 414 14.52 14.64 -28.31
N LYS A 415 15.85 14.47 -28.34
CA LYS A 415 16.73 14.93 -29.42
C LYS A 415 17.28 13.76 -30.25
N GLU A 416 16.68 12.60 -30.10
CA GLU A 416 17.10 11.35 -30.73
C GLU A 416 16.57 11.27 -32.16
N ASP A 417 16.97 10.25 -32.89
CA ASP A 417 16.36 9.90 -34.17
C ASP A 417 14.88 9.57 -33.98
N GLY A 418 14.07 9.72 -35.02
CA GLY A 418 12.65 9.42 -34.97
C GLY A 418 12.36 7.93 -35.07
N GLY A 419 11.19 7.52 -34.58
CA GLY A 419 10.49 6.29 -34.94
C GLY A 419 9.27 6.61 -35.81
N ILE A 420 8.36 5.68 -36.00
CA ILE A 420 7.09 5.90 -36.71
C ILE A 420 5.91 5.50 -35.82
N ILE A 421 4.89 6.36 -35.78
CA ILE A 421 3.58 6.05 -35.20
C ILE A 421 2.57 5.80 -36.30
N LYS A 422 1.95 4.61 -36.33
CA LYS A 422 0.71 4.32 -37.03
C LYS A 422 -0.45 4.56 -36.08
N ALA A 423 -1.42 5.39 -36.47
CA ALA A 423 -2.61 5.69 -35.69
C ALA A 423 -3.85 5.11 -36.43
N PHE A 424 -4.81 4.58 -35.66
CA PHE A 424 -6.10 4.14 -36.22
C PHE A 424 -7.21 4.31 -35.17
N ASN A 425 -8.32 4.89 -35.56
CA ASN A 425 -9.57 4.96 -34.79
C ASN A 425 -9.42 5.53 -33.35
N ASN A 426 -8.51 6.49 -33.12
CA ASN A 426 -8.37 7.13 -31.81
C ASN A 426 -9.37 8.28 -31.64
N ALA A 427 -9.87 8.52 -30.42
CA ALA A 427 -10.80 9.60 -30.07
C ALA A 427 -10.11 10.70 -29.23
N PHE A 428 -10.60 11.92 -29.38
CA PHE A 428 -10.01 13.10 -28.75
C PHE A 428 -11.07 14.01 -28.16
N SER A 429 -10.80 14.57 -26.98
CA SER A 429 -11.64 15.55 -26.30
C SER A 429 -10.80 16.71 -25.79
N GLY A 430 -11.25 17.94 -26.06
CA GLY A 430 -10.49 19.15 -25.79
C GLY A 430 -9.54 19.56 -26.92
N SER A 431 -8.74 20.60 -26.69
CA SER A 431 -7.80 21.10 -27.71
C SER A 431 -6.54 20.23 -27.79
N TYR A 432 -6.16 19.87 -29.00
CA TYR A 432 -4.92 19.14 -29.27
C TYR A 432 -4.27 19.56 -30.57
N THR A 433 -3.01 19.24 -30.75
CA THR A 433 -2.27 19.43 -31.99
C THR A 433 -1.68 18.11 -32.46
N LEU A 434 -2.01 17.71 -33.68
CA LEU A 434 -1.56 16.45 -34.28
C LEU A 434 -1.37 16.66 -35.79
N ALA A 435 -0.13 16.60 -36.25
CA ALA A 435 0.20 16.69 -37.67
C ALA A 435 0.19 15.30 -38.29
N LYS A 436 -0.75 15.04 -39.20
CA LYS A 436 -0.86 13.74 -39.89
C LYS A 436 -0.03 13.71 -41.18
N TYR A 437 0.53 12.54 -41.50
CA TYR A 437 1.12 12.30 -42.77
C TYR A 437 0.07 12.50 -43.90
N SER A 438 0.47 13.16 -44.97
CA SER A 438 -0.38 13.33 -46.17
C SER A 438 0.48 13.59 -47.41
N SER A 439 -0.12 13.60 -48.58
CA SER A 439 0.58 13.94 -49.84
C SER A 439 1.19 15.35 -49.84
N THR A 440 0.67 16.26 -48.98
CA THR A 440 1.19 17.62 -48.80
C THR A 440 2.04 17.78 -47.57
N ASN A 441 2.11 16.79 -46.69
CA ASN A 441 2.93 16.78 -45.47
C ASN A 441 3.63 15.43 -45.29
N THR A 442 4.67 15.19 -46.06
CA THR A 442 5.42 13.92 -46.07
C THR A 442 6.60 13.89 -45.11
N VAL A 443 6.91 15.03 -44.43
CA VAL A 443 8.11 15.19 -43.63
C VAL A 443 7.81 15.61 -42.19
N HIS A 444 6.83 16.50 -41.99
CA HIS A 444 6.56 17.12 -40.68
C HIS A 444 5.27 16.58 -40.08
N PHE A 445 5.23 15.28 -39.84
CA PHE A 445 4.06 14.60 -39.28
C PHE A 445 4.41 13.95 -37.93
N ASP A 446 3.38 13.75 -37.11
CA ASP A 446 3.42 13.08 -35.81
C ASP A 446 2.95 11.64 -35.91
N CYS A 447 2.15 11.30 -36.92
CA CYS A 447 1.65 9.95 -37.17
C CYS A 447 1.26 9.73 -38.62
N TYR A 448 1.26 8.47 -39.04
CA TYR A 448 0.54 7.97 -40.22
C TYR A 448 -0.84 7.54 -39.74
N ASP A 449 -1.88 8.27 -40.14
CA ASP A 449 -3.27 7.99 -39.78
C ASP A 449 -3.89 7.02 -40.80
N ALA A 450 -3.97 5.73 -40.42
CA ALA A 450 -4.47 4.67 -41.29
C ALA A 450 -5.98 4.76 -41.42
N THR A 451 -6.51 4.44 -42.61
CA THR A 451 -7.95 4.46 -42.92
C THR A 451 -8.63 3.14 -42.55
N THR A 452 -7.86 2.07 -42.49
CA THR A 452 -8.31 0.76 -42.02
C THR A 452 -7.28 0.16 -41.07
N ARG A 453 -7.70 -0.73 -40.19
CA ARG A 453 -6.84 -1.34 -39.17
C ARG A 453 -5.63 -2.05 -39.80
N ASP A 454 -5.86 -2.78 -40.90
CA ASP A 454 -4.83 -3.62 -41.55
C ASP A 454 -4.07 -2.88 -42.66
N GLU A 455 -4.25 -1.58 -42.79
CA GLU A 455 -3.50 -0.77 -43.75
C GLU A 455 -2.02 -0.77 -43.37
N LYS A 456 -1.16 -1.11 -44.34
CA LYS A 456 0.28 -1.07 -44.17
C LYS A 456 0.80 0.36 -44.35
N VAL A 457 1.68 0.79 -43.44
CA VAL A 457 2.42 2.04 -43.63
C VAL A 457 3.37 1.86 -44.82
N PRO A 458 3.29 2.72 -45.84
CA PRO A 458 4.18 2.63 -47.00
C PRO A 458 5.65 2.83 -46.65
N GLU A 459 6.54 2.13 -47.34
CA GLU A 459 8.00 2.23 -47.23
C GLU A 459 8.55 3.67 -47.44
N THR A 460 7.77 4.53 -48.10
CA THR A 460 8.09 5.95 -48.32
C THR A 460 7.81 6.83 -47.11
N VAL A 461 7.08 6.35 -46.10
CA VAL A 461 6.84 7.03 -44.83
C VAL A 461 8.04 6.77 -43.94
N VAL A 462 8.88 7.76 -43.79
CA VAL A 462 10.13 7.65 -43.03
C VAL A 462 10.27 8.77 -42.01
N ALA A 463 10.88 8.49 -40.87
CA ALA A 463 11.22 9.50 -39.90
C ALA A 463 12.21 10.50 -40.51
N LYS A 464 11.98 11.81 -40.30
CA LYS A 464 12.82 12.89 -40.80
C LYS A 464 14.27 12.74 -40.36
N LYS A 465 14.48 12.43 -39.07
CA LYS A 465 15.78 12.18 -38.47
C LYS A 465 15.99 10.68 -38.30
N GLY A 466 17.09 10.15 -38.81
CA GLY A 466 17.42 8.73 -38.73
C GLY A 466 16.83 7.86 -39.84
N GLY A 467 15.79 8.33 -40.57
CA GLY A 467 15.23 7.63 -41.73
C GLY A 467 14.52 6.32 -41.39
N ALA A 468 14.11 6.13 -40.15
CA ALA A 468 13.43 4.92 -39.69
C ALA A 468 12.09 4.72 -40.41
N LYS A 469 11.74 3.45 -40.66
CA LYS A 469 10.49 3.02 -41.29
C LYS A 469 9.65 2.26 -40.24
N TYR A 470 8.36 2.24 -40.47
CA TYR A 470 7.45 1.38 -39.71
C TYR A 470 7.57 -0.08 -40.19
N ASN A 471 7.71 -1.02 -39.25
CA ASN A 471 7.96 -2.42 -39.61
C ASN A 471 6.69 -3.24 -39.90
N ASN A 472 5.51 -2.64 -39.83
CA ASN A 472 4.21 -3.25 -40.07
C ASN A 472 3.93 -4.55 -39.29
N PHE A 473 4.47 -4.67 -38.07
CA PHE A 473 4.31 -5.84 -37.20
C PHE A 473 2.84 -6.15 -36.89
N ASP A 474 2.03 -5.13 -36.76
CA ASP A 474 0.60 -5.19 -36.42
C ASP A 474 -0.26 -5.82 -37.51
N THR A 475 0.24 -5.89 -38.75
CA THR A 475 -0.45 -6.51 -39.89
C THR A 475 0.07 -7.92 -40.23
N ASP A 476 1.00 -8.44 -39.45
CA ASP A 476 1.57 -9.77 -39.58
C ASP A 476 0.94 -10.73 -38.57
N ASN A 477 0.02 -11.56 -38.99
CA ASN A 477 -0.68 -12.53 -38.15
C ASN A 477 0.25 -13.54 -37.45
N ALA A 478 1.49 -13.69 -37.91
CA ALA A 478 2.49 -14.52 -37.22
C ALA A 478 3.16 -13.79 -36.06
N LYS A 479 2.98 -12.49 -35.92
CA LYS A 479 3.58 -11.62 -34.90
C LYS A 479 2.56 -10.96 -33.98
N MET A 480 1.28 -10.93 -34.38
CA MET A 480 0.23 -10.22 -33.63
C MET A 480 -0.70 -11.20 -32.95
N TYR A 481 -0.98 -10.94 -31.68
CA TYR A 481 -1.94 -11.70 -30.88
C TYR A 481 -3.39 -11.38 -31.29
N ALA A 482 -4.31 -12.26 -30.90
CA ALA A 482 -5.75 -12.03 -31.06
C ALA A 482 -6.25 -11.08 -29.94
N TYR A 483 -7.06 -10.09 -30.29
CA TYR A 483 -7.69 -9.15 -29.37
C TYR A 483 -8.95 -8.55 -30.02
N SER A 484 -9.76 -7.86 -29.22
CA SER A 484 -10.94 -7.17 -29.70
C SER A 484 -11.00 -5.80 -29.03
N PRO A 485 -10.62 -4.72 -29.70
CA PRO A 485 -10.62 -3.41 -29.09
C PRO A 485 -12.04 -2.89 -28.85
N ASP A 486 -12.25 -2.24 -27.74
CA ASP A 486 -13.47 -1.49 -27.46
C ASP A 486 -13.59 -0.25 -28.33
N ALA A 487 -14.81 0.27 -28.50
CA ALA A 487 -15.01 1.53 -29.18
C ALA A 487 -14.31 2.67 -28.41
N PRO A 488 -13.52 3.53 -29.08
CA PRO A 488 -12.73 4.53 -28.39
C PRO A 488 -13.56 5.51 -27.53
N ALA A 489 -14.82 5.74 -27.90
CA ALA A 489 -15.72 6.61 -27.13
C ALA A 489 -16.11 6.01 -25.76
N ASP A 490 -16.08 4.69 -25.63
CA ASP A 490 -16.45 3.97 -24.41
C ASP A 490 -15.25 3.77 -23.45
N VAL A 491 -14.03 3.95 -23.95
CA VAL A 491 -12.78 3.73 -23.18
C VAL A 491 -12.76 4.47 -21.84
N PRO A 492 -13.13 5.77 -21.73
CA PRO A 492 -13.13 6.43 -20.43
C PRO A 492 -14.03 5.73 -19.41
N ALA A 493 -15.25 5.33 -19.81
CA ALA A 493 -16.18 4.67 -18.91
C ALA A 493 -15.73 3.24 -18.53
N ILE A 494 -15.06 2.52 -19.42
CA ILE A 494 -14.52 1.18 -19.18
C ILE A 494 -13.33 1.28 -18.21
N VAL A 495 -12.37 2.14 -18.52
CA VAL A 495 -11.10 2.24 -17.79
C VAL A 495 -11.30 2.82 -16.40
N THR A 496 -12.19 3.81 -16.23
CA THR A 496 -12.48 4.41 -14.91
C THR A 496 -13.53 3.65 -14.10
N ASN A 497 -14.02 2.52 -14.58
CA ASN A 497 -14.97 1.69 -13.83
C ASN A 497 -14.34 1.13 -12.57
N ARG A 498 -14.87 1.48 -11.40
CA ARG A 498 -14.29 1.05 -10.12
C ARG A 498 -14.28 -0.47 -9.91
N THR A 499 -15.18 -1.21 -10.53
CA THR A 499 -15.26 -2.67 -10.32
C THR A 499 -14.38 -3.43 -11.30
N TRP A 500 -14.34 -3.00 -12.58
CA TRP A 500 -13.75 -3.78 -13.66
C TRP A 500 -12.73 -3.00 -14.49
N GLY A 501 -12.40 -1.78 -14.10
CA GLY A 501 -11.49 -0.90 -14.82
C GLY A 501 -10.04 -1.01 -14.34
N ALA A 502 -9.28 0.05 -14.60
CA ALA A 502 -7.87 0.14 -14.25
C ALA A 502 -7.65 0.30 -12.73
N GLY A 503 -6.47 -0.12 -12.29
CA GLY A 503 -6.07 -0.10 -10.89
C GLY A 503 -6.48 -1.34 -10.10
N ARG A 504 -6.31 -1.28 -8.81
CA ARG A 504 -6.58 -2.38 -7.88
C ARG A 504 -8.06 -2.77 -7.83
N CYS A 505 -8.32 -3.95 -7.31
CA CYS A 505 -9.66 -4.47 -7.04
C CYS A 505 -10.58 -3.40 -6.43
N GLN A 506 -11.78 -3.27 -6.94
CA GLN A 506 -12.77 -2.27 -6.51
C GLN A 506 -12.30 -0.80 -6.65
N GLY A 507 -11.31 -0.51 -7.52
CA GLY A 507 -10.68 0.80 -7.66
C GLY A 507 -9.78 1.19 -6.48
N GLY A 508 -9.33 0.20 -5.69
CA GLY A 508 -8.57 0.43 -4.46
C GLY A 508 -9.39 1.11 -3.36
N ASP A 509 -8.79 1.27 -2.20
CA ASP A 509 -9.34 2.05 -1.08
C ASP A 509 -8.67 3.44 -0.93
N PHE A 510 -7.70 3.75 -1.81
CA PHE A 510 -7.09 5.07 -1.92
C PHE A 510 -8.08 6.03 -2.59
N GLU A 511 -8.41 7.12 -1.92
CA GLU A 511 -9.38 8.10 -2.41
C GLU A 511 -8.68 9.43 -2.69
N PHE A 512 -8.68 9.82 -3.95
CA PHE A 512 -8.27 11.13 -4.42
C PHE A 512 -9.07 11.51 -5.67
N THR A 513 -9.32 12.80 -5.87
CA THR A 513 -10.03 13.31 -7.04
C THR A 513 -9.31 14.52 -7.59
N PHE A 514 -8.87 14.42 -8.85
CA PHE A 514 -8.34 15.56 -9.59
C PHE A 514 -9.44 16.55 -9.95
N THR A 515 -9.04 17.78 -10.19
CA THR A 515 -9.89 18.87 -10.62
C THR A 515 -9.44 19.38 -11.98
N ASP A 516 -10.26 20.18 -12.67
CA ASP A 516 -9.87 20.82 -13.94
C ASP A 516 -8.60 21.69 -13.84
N ALA A 517 -8.20 22.11 -12.64
CA ALA A 517 -6.95 22.83 -12.40
C ALA A 517 -5.71 21.96 -12.47
N ASP A 518 -5.88 20.65 -12.32
CA ASP A 518 -4.80 19.65 -12.40
C ASP A 518 -4.54 19.25 -13.86
N ASP A 519 -5.49 19.49 -14.77
CA ASP A 519 -5.33 19.20 -16.20
C ASP A 519 -4.08 19.88 -16.78
N ALA A 520 -3.23 19.09 -17.43
CA ALA A 520 -1.99 19.51 -18.06
C ALA A 520 -0.99 20.21 -17.12
N SER A 521 -1.06 19.96 -15.83
CA SER A 521 -0.15 20.51 -14.81
C SER A 521 1.14 19.69 -14.72
N TYR A 522 2.29 20.38 -14.68
CA TYR A 522 3.59 19.72 -14.40
C TYR A 522 3.92 19.70 -12.90
N GLU A 523 3.16 20.45 -12.11
CA GLU A 523 3.47 20.60 -10.70
C GLU A 523 3.09 19.36 -9.92
N VAL A 524 3.84 19.08 -8.87
CA VAL A 524 3.47 18.03 -7.92
C VAL A 524 2.18 18.48 -7.25
N ASN A 525 1.13 17.69 -7.35
CA ASN A 525 -0.07 17.92 -6.58
C ASN A 525 0.22 17.63 -5.10
N ALA A 526 0.31 18.68 -4.30
CA ALA A 526 0.70 18.57 -2.88
C ALA A 526 -0.30 17.77 -2.05
N ALA A 527 -1.61 17.85 -2.40
CA ALA A 527 -2.64 17.09 -1.70
C ALA A 527 -2.52 15.59 -2.02
N LEU A 528 -2.28 15.24 -3.30
CA LEU A 528 -2.02 13.86 -3.70
C LEU A 528 -0.75 13.32 -3.04
N ARG A 529 0.35 14.09 -3.04
CA ARG A 529 1.61 13.70 -2.37
C ARG A 529 1.35 13.39 -0.89
N SER A 530 0.68 14.30 -0.19
CA SER A 530 0.33 14.10 1.21
C SER A 530 -0.57 12.88 1.44
N ALA A 531 -1.51 12.64 0.53
CA ALA A 531 -2.38 11.46 0.62
C ALA A 531 -1.58 10.16 0.44
N ILE A 532 -0.63 10.13 -0.51
CA ILE A 532 0.25 8.98 -0.76
C ILE A 532 1.17 8.73 0.45
N ASP A 533 1.88 9.76 0.91
CA ASP A 533 2.85 9.66 2.00
C ASP A 533 2.21 9.23 3.34
N ASN A 534 0.93 9.54 3.54
CA ASN A 534 0.17 9.15 4.74
C ASN A 534 -0.73 7.92 4.54
N TYR A 535 -0.75 7.32 3.35
CA TYR A 535 -1.61 6.18 3.11
C TYR A 535 -1.09 4.95 3.86
N LYS A 536 -2.01 4.28 4.54
CA LYS A 536 -1.81 2.96 5.12
C LYS A 536 -3.11 2.16 5.01
N SER A 537 -2.99 0.88 4.72
CA SER A 537 -4.13 -0.03 4.82
C SER A 537 -4.80 0.08 6.19
N LYS A 538 -6.11 0.08 6.22
CA LYS A 538 -6.91 0.09 7.46
C LYS A 538 -7.00 -1.28 8.11
N MET A 539 -6.30 -2.28 7.59
CA MET A 539 -6.29 -3.63 8.13
C MET A 539 -5.74 -3.65 9.57
N ALA A 540 -6.53 -4.17 10.49
CA ALA A 540 -6.13 -4.32 11.89
C ALA A 540 -5.33 -5.62 12.14
N GLY A 541 -5.53 -6.66 11.32
CA GLY A 541 -4.78 -7.92 11.42
C GLY A 541 -5.47 -9.11 10.75
N ILE A 542 -4.75 -10.22 10.72
CA ILE A 542 -5.26 -11.52 10.30
C ILE A 542 -6.10 -12.10 11.44
N ILE A 543 -7.27 -12.64 11.14
CA ILE A 543 -8.20 -13.23 12.11
C ILE A 543 -8.59 -14.67 11.78
N GLY A 544 -7.94 -15.26 10.78
CA GLY A 544 -8.17 -16.66 10.40
C GLY A 544 -7.42 -17.68 11.28
N TYR A 545 -6.61 -17.22 12.21
CA TYR A 545 -5.82 -18.06 13.12
C TYR A 545 -6.00 -17.64 14.57
N GLU A 546 -5.89 -18.61 15.47
CA GLU A 546 -5.89 -18.34 16.90
C GLU A 546 -4.70 -17.44 17.28
N GLY A 547 -4.97 -16.32 17.96
CA GLY A 547 -3.97 -15.32 18.29
C GLY A 547 -3.55 -14.39 17.15
N GLY A 548 -4.16 -14.50 15.95
CA GLY A 548 -3.92 -13.62 14.80
C GLY A 548 -2.51 -13.76 14.19
N VAL A 549 -1.81 -14.84 14.51
CA VAL A 549 -0.47 -15.12 13.96
C VAL A 549 -0.64 -16.13 12.84
N THR A 550 -0.14 -15.79 11.64
CA THR A 550 0.01 -16.77 10.57
C THR A 550 0.87 -17.92 11.10
N PRO A 551 0.39 -19.18 11.10
CA PRO A 551 1.28 -20.32 11.37
C PRO A 551 2.45 -20.26 10.40
N ASP A 552 3.63 -20.62 10.84
CA ASP A 552 4.73 -20.89 9.90
C ASP A 552 4.15 -21.76 8.79
N GLN A 553 4.35 -21.32 7.53
CA GLN A 553 3.71 -21.84 6.29
C GLN A 553 3.23 -23.30 6.37
N PRO A 554 2.04 -23.62 5.83
CA PRO A 554 1.43 -24.93 6.02
C PRO A 554 2.45 -26.01 5.75
N ASP A 555 2.57 -26.90 6.71
CA ASP A 555 3.42 -28.07 6.64
C ASP A 555 3.37 -28.67 5.26
N ASP A 556 4.51 -28.93 4.69
CA ASP A 556 4.64 -29.89 3.58
C ASP A 556 3.78 -31.11 3.98
N PRO A 557 2.77 -31.49 3.20
CA PRO A 557 1.96 -32.69 3.52
C PRO A 557 2.82 -33.95 3.70
N SER A 558 4.08 -33.89 3.32
CA SER A 558 5.10 -34.92 3.57
C SER A 558 5.82 -34.75 4.93
N ASP A 559 5.59 -33.67 5.69
CA ASP A 559 6.17 -33.52 7.01
C ASP A 559 5.44 -34.36 8.06
N THR A 560 5.98 -35.53 8.31
CA THR A 560 5.45 -36.52 9.29
C THR A 560 5.96 -36.27 10.71
N ARG A 561 6.66 -35.17 11.00
CA ARG A 561 7.11 -34.87 12.36
C ARG A 561 5.92 -34.68 13.33
N ALA A 562 6.14 -35.04 14.56
CA ALA A 562 5.12 -34.87 15.61
C ALA A 562 4.80 -33.38 15.86
N GLU A 563 3.57 -33.07 16.23
CA GLU A 563 3.17 -31.74 16.68
C GLU A 563 3.92 -31.29 17.93
N SER A 564 4.29 -30.02 18.00
CA SER A 564 5.04 -29.48 19.13
C SER A 564 4.17 -29.29 20.37
N ALA A 565 4.66 -29.78 21.51
CA ALA A 565 4.09 -29.56 22.83
C ALA A 565 4.56 -28.22 23.46
N PHE A 566 5.35 -27.41 22.74
CA PHE A 566 5.90 -26.15 23.21
C PHE A 566 4.80 -25.23 23.73
N ALA A 567 4.92 -24.74 24.96
CA ALA A 567 3.91 -23.97 25.65
C ALA A 567 4.50 -22.94 26.62
N LEU A 568 3.76 -21.85 26.87
CA LEU A 568 4.08 -20.91 27.94
C LEU A 568 3.88 -21.55 29.32
N THR A 569 4.75 -21.19 30.26
CA THR A 569 4.58 -21.43 31.70
C THR A 569 4.39 -20.14 32.49
N SER A 570 4.61 -18.97 31.84
CA SER A 570 4.28 -17.65 32.34
C SER A 570 2.95 -17.15 31.77
N ASP A 571 2.46 -16.02 32.28
CA ASP A 571 1.27 -15.37 31.75
C ASP A 571 1.48 -14.92 30.30
N ALA A 572 0.47 -15.11 29.46
CA ALA A 572 0.45 -14.62 28.07
C ALA A 572 0.17 -13.10 27.97
N ASN A 573 -0.23 -12.45 29.06
CA ASN A 573 -0.49 -11.02 29.13
C ASN A 573 0.29 -10.44 30.31
N VAL A 574 1.20 -9.53 30.02
CA VAL A 574 2.11 -8.92 31.01
C VAL A 574 1.88 -7.42 31.01
N THR A 575 1.65 -6.85 32.20
CA THR A 575 1.58 -5.39 32.38
C THR A 575 2.77 -4.96 33.25
N LEU A 576 3.56 -3.99 32.78
CA LEU A 576 4.77 -3.50 33.40
C LEU A 576 4.72 -1.98 33.49
N GLU A 577 5.30 -1.43 34.56
CA GLU A 577 5.69 -0.03 34.61
C GLU A 577 6.98 0.18 33.81
N LYS A 578 7.24 1.40 33.35
CA LYS A 578 8.50 1.73 32.66
C LYS A 578 9.71 1.25 33.48
N ASP A 579 10.70 0.71 32.81
CA ASP A 579 11.96 0.14 33.39
C ASP A 579 11.75 -1.14 34.23
N ALA A 580 10.52 -1.61 34.40
CA ALA A 580 10.24 -2.90 35.04
C ALA A 580 10.53 -4.06 34.07
N THR A 581 10.79 -5.22 34.65
CA THR A 581 11.11 -6.42 33.87
C THR A 581 10.17 -7.58 34.22
N SER A 582 9.97 -8.50 33.28
CA SER A 582 9.23 -9.75 33.47
C SER A 582 9.89 -10.88 32.69
N GLN A 583 9.96 -12.06 33.28
CA GLN A 583 10.55 -13.23 32.66
C GLN A 583 9.51 -14.08 31.98
N ILE A 584 9.68 -14.35 30.69
CA ILE A 584 8.88 -15.34 29.95
C ILE A 584 9.37 -16.74 30.37
N GLY A 585 8.45 -17.56 30.79
CA GLY A 585 8.67 -18.97 31.01
C GLY A 585 8.07 -19.82 29.91
N VAL A 586 8.83 -20.80 29.41
CA VAL A 586 8.40 -21.77 28.39
C VAL A 586 8.77 -23.18 28.82
N LYS A 587 8.12 -24.18 28.23
CA LYS A 587 8.40 -25.61 28.44
C LYS A 587 8.21 -26.39 27.16
N ASP A 588 8.72 -27.63 27.16
CA ASP A 588 8.54 -28.62 26.11
C ASP A 588 9.03 -28.15 24.72
N ALA A 589 10.05 -27.27 24.68
CA ALA A 589 10.73 -26.91 23.45
C ALA A 589 11.44 -28.11 22.84
N ALA A 590 11.32 -28.29 21.53
CA ALA A 590 11.93 -29.38 20.79
C ALA A 590 13.24 -28.96 20.11
N GLY A 591 13.49 -27.66 19.95
CA GLY A 591 14.68 -27.06 19.35
C GLY A 591 15.15 -25.81 20.07
N ALA A 592 15.90 -24.99 19.37
CA ALA A 592 16.34 -23.70 19.88
C ALA A 592 15.14 -22.74 20.00
N VAL A 593 15.11 -21.99 21.11
CA VAL A 593 14.05 -21.01 21.37
C VAL A 593 14.60 -19.60 21.14
N SER A 594 13.89 -18.83 20.32
CA SER A 594 14.20 -17.42 20.06
C SER A 594 13.08 -16.51 20.59
N TYR A 595 13.43 -15.27 20.88
CA TYR A 595 12.51 -14.25 21.41
C TYR A 595 12.67 -12.97 20.61
N THR A 596 11.56 -12.40 20.14
CA THR A 596 11.55 -11.18 19.33
C THR A 596 10.46 -10.23 19.80
N SER A 597 10.80 -8.98 20.03
CA SER A 597 9.82 -7.92 20.29
C SER A 597 9.32 -7.33 18.97
N ASN A 598 8.02 -7.21 18.83
CA ASN A 598 7.40 -6.58 17.66
C ASN A 598 7.45 -5.04 17.72
N ASN A 599 7.81 -4.46 18.88
CA ASN A 599 8.08 -3.03 19.01
C ASN A 599 9.03 -2.79 20.20
N GLU A 600 10.33 -2.71 19.91
CA GLU A 600 11.37 -2.50 20.90
C GLU A 600 11.34 -1.10 21.55
N ALA A 601 10.67 -0.13 20.92
CA ALA A 601 10.45 1.18 21.52
C ALA A 601 9.47 1.12 22.70
N VAL A 602 8.62 0.08 22.79
CA VAL A 602 7.69 -0.16 23.89
C VAL A 602 8.29 -1.13 24.91
N ALA A 603 8.79 -2.27 24.47
CA ALA A 603 9.47 -3.22 25.33
C ALA A 603 10.48 -4.03 24.53
N THR A 604 11.66 -4.25 25.09
CA THR A 604 12.68 -5.16 24.55
C THR A 604 12.56 -6.54 25.18
N VAL A 605 13.14 -7.55 24.54
CA VAL A 605 13.26 -8.90 25.09
C VAL A 605 14.68 -9.41 24.90
N SER A 606 15.25 -10.05 25.92
CA SER A 606 16.56 -10.69 25.81
C SER A 606 16.45 -12.05 25.10
N ASN A 607 17.58 -12.60 24.67
CA ASN A 607 17.68 -13.96 24.15
C ASN A 607 17.35 -15.07 25.18
N THR A 608 17.14 -14.71 26.42
CA THR A 608 16.68 -15.61 27.49
C THR A 608 15.23 -15.37 27.90
N GLY A 609 14.51 -14.51 27.17
CA GLY A 609 13.11 -14.21 27.42
C GLY A 609 12.83 -13.20 28.55
N LEU A 610 13.81 -12.40 28.95
CA LEU A 610 13.59 -11.31 29.90
C LEU A 610 13.05 -10.09 29.15
N ILE A 611 11.80 -9.74 29.41
CA ILE A 611 11.17 -8.50 28.93
C ILE A 611 11.67 -7.32 29.76
N THR A 612 11.98 -6.22 29.11
CA THR A 612 12.26 -4.93 29.76
C THR A 612 11.34 -3.87 29.15
N ALA A 613 10.55 -3.23 29.98
CA ALA A 613 9.64 -2.15 29.59
C ALA A 613 10.44 -0.87 29.30
N VAL A 614 10.33 -0.34 28.07
CA VAL A 614 11.08 0.83 27.59
C VAL A 614 10.24 2.09 27.68
N ALA A 615 9.04 2.03 27.13
CA ALA A 615 8.12 3.16 27.11
C ALA A 615 6.66 2.68 27.11
N PRO A 616 5.73 3.48 27.66
CA PRO A 616 4.31 3.13 27.67
C PRO A 616 3.77 2.85 26.26
N GLY A 617 2.92 1.84 26.19
CA GLY A 617 2.34 1.37 24.94
C GLY A 617 2.00 -0.10 25.02
N LYS A 618 1.65 -0.67 23.88
CA LYS A 618 1.38 -2.10 23.74
C LYS A 618 2.28 -2.69 22.68
N THR A 619 2.84 -3.85 22.96
CA THR A 619 3.59 -4.66 21.98
C THR A 619 3.33 -6.13 22.23
N THR A 620 3.83 -6.97 21.35
CA THR A 620 3.84 -8.41 21.54
C THR A 620 5.27 -8.93 21.47
N ILE A 621 5.56 -9.95 22.25
CA ILE A 621 6.80 -10.72 22.15
C ILE A 621 6.45 -12.05 21.50
N THR A 622 7.10 -12.35 20.38
CA THR A 622 7.02 -13.65 19.73
C THR A 622 8.12 -14.55 20.26
N ILE A 623 7.74 -15.78 20.63
CA ILE A 623 8.67 -16.81 21.13
C ILE A 623 8.58 -17.96 20.13
N ALA A 624 9.66 -18.29 19.44
CA ALA A 624 9.69 -19.37 18.44
C ALA A 624 10.60 -20.50 18.90
N ASP A 625 10.06 -21.73 18.88
CA ASP A 625 10.81 -22.97 18.98
C ASP A 625 11.06 -23.49 17.57
N GLU A 626 12.30 -23.66 17.17
CA GLU A 626 12.66 -24.15 15.83
C GLU A 626 12.23 -25.60 15.56
N GLY A 627 11.84 -26.34 16.61
CA GLY A 627 11.54 -27.75 16.49
C GLY A 627 12.79 -28.62 16.36
N SER A 628 12.60 -29.86 15.90
CA SER A 628 13.69 -30.83 15.70
C SER A 628 13.43 -31.68 14.46
N GLU A 629 14.31 -32.67 14.19
CA GLU A 629 14.11 -33.60 13.08
C GLU A 629 12.82 -34.45 13.22
N THR A 630 12.26 -34.54 14.43
CA THR A 630 11.09 -35.40 14.73
C THR A 630 9.88 -34.64 15.26
N VAL A 631 10.04 -33.33 15.62
CA VAL A 631 8.98 -32.49 16.16
C VAL A 631 8.96 -31.17 15.41
N LYS A 632 7.78 -30.73 15.00
CA LYS A 632 7.58 -29.45 14.31
C LYS A 632 7.92 -28.26 15.22
N GLY A 633 8.41 -27.17 14.63
CA GLY A 633 8.56 -25.91 15.34
C GLY A 633 7.21 -25.31 15.72
N LYS A 634 7.19 -24.40 16.71
CA LYS A 634 5.99 -23.73 17.15
C LYS A 634 6.29 -22.32 17.67
N ALA A 635 5.43 -21.37 17.34
CA ALA A 635 5.51 -20.01 17.86
C ALA A 635 4.46 -19.76 18.94
N LEU A 636 4.81 -18.95 19.95
CA LEU A 636 3.93 -18.48 21.02
C LEU A 636 4.02 -16.95 21.10
N THR A 637 3.01 -16.32 21.70
CA THR A 637 2.96 -14.86 21.82
C THR A 637 2.68 -14.46 23.27
N VAL A 638 3.39 -13.42 23.74
CA VAL A 638 3.14 -12.73 24.99
C VAL A 638 2.77 -11.28 24.68
N ASN A 639 1.59 -10.85 25.11
CA ASN A 639 1.12 -9.47 25.00
C ASN A 639 1.74 -8.65 26.15
N VAL A 640 2.44 -7.59 25.81
CA VAL A 640 3.06 -6.69 26.79
C VAL A 640 2.36 -5.34 26.73
N THR A 641 1.86 -4.90 27.89
CA THR A 641 1.37 -3.55 28.09
C THR A 641 2.35 -2.86 29.03
N VAL A 642 3.00 -1.80 28.58
CA VAL A 642 3.78 -0.92 29.46
C VAL A 642 2.86 0.21 29.88
N ALA A 643 2.59 0.27 31.20
CA ALA A 643 1.74 1.30 31.77
C ALA A 643 2.37 2.68 31.57
N GLY A 644 1.58 3.63 31.07
CA GLY A 644 1.94 5.04 31.08
C GLY A 644 1.80 5.57 32.50
N SER A 645 2.66 6.51 32.88
CA SER A 645 2.29 7.40 34.00
C SER A 645 0.93 7.98 33.68
N ALA A 646 -0.02 7.94 34.59
CA ALA A 646 -1.35 8.50 34.39
C ALA A 646 -1.19 9.90 33.81
N ILE A 647 -1.80 10.17 32.65
CA ILE A 647 -1.86 11.52 32.09
C ILE A 647 -2.59 12.35 33.14
N VAL A 648 -1.82 13.18 33.85
CA VAL A 648 -2.38 14.09 34.84
C VAL A 648 -2.84 15.31 34.08
N ASP A 649 -4.13 15.63 34.14
CA ASP A 649 -4.64 16.91 33.62
C ASP A 649 -3.83 18.05 34.23
N GLY A 650 -3.27 18.92 33.40
CA GLY A 650 -2.43 20.00 33.90
C GLY A 650 -1.58 20.72 32.87
N ASP A 651 -0.52 21.32 33.34
CA ASP A 651 0.40 22.12 32.54
C ASP A 651 1.65 21.31 32.15
N VAL A 652 1.94 21.33 30.82
CA VAL A 652 3.13 20.69 30.24
C VAL A 652 3.99 21.75 29.57
N VAL A 653 5.29 21.74 29.86
CA VAL A 653 6.25 22.67 29.23
C VAL A 653 7.23 21.88 28.35
N ILE A 654 7.21 22.19 27.07
CA ILE A 654 8.12 21.63 26.05
C ILE A 654 9.30 22.59 25.90
N GLN A 655 10.48 22.15 26.28
CA GLN A 655 11.71 22.94 26.33
C GLN A 655 12.94 22.05 26.11
N CYS A 656 14.13 22.62 25.91
CA CYS A 656 15.38 21.85 25.89
C CYS A 656 15.62 21.14 27.21
N GLY A 657 15.91 19.88 27.17
CA GLY A 657 16.04 18.99 28.30
C GLY A 657 15.30 17.68 28.01
N GLU A 658 14.73 17.08 29.03
CA GLU A 658 13.85 15.94 28.84
C GLU A 658 12.49 16.42 28.28
N LEU A 659 12.13 15.95 27.09
CA LEU A 659 10.77 16.12 26.59
C LEU A 659 9.81 15.29 27.43
N PRO A 660 8.65 15.84 27.82
CA PRO A 660 7.60 15.05 28.45
C PRO A 660 7.24 13.86 27.55
N TYR A 661 6.94 12.73 28.17
CA TYR A 661 6.70 11.48 27.49
C TYR A 661 5.74 11.63 26.30
N GLY A 662 6.14 11.10 25.12
CA GLY A 662 5.34 11.05 23.89
C GLY A 662 5.26 12.36 23.13
N TYR A 663 5.73 13.48 23.66
CA TYR A 663 5.82 14.73 22.92
C TYR A 663 7.10 14.76 22.07
N MET A 664 6.96 15.08 20.79
CA MET A 664 8.08 15.23 19.85
C MET A 664 7.98 16.59 19.15
N VAL A 665 9.13 17.21 18.94
CA VAL A 665 9.25 18.46 18.18
C VAL A 665 9.68 18.10 16.76
N ASP A 666 8.89 18.54 15.76
CA ASP A 666 9.10 18.21 14.34
C ASP A 666 9.30 16.72 14.05
N ASP A 667 8.31 16.10 13.52
CA ASP A 667 8.07 14.67 13.34
C ASP A 667 9.18 13.83 12.66
N GLU A 668 10.25 14.44 12.18
CA GLU A 668 11.13 13.72 11.24
C GLU A 668 12.44 13.22 11.79
N THR A 669 12.82 13.56 12.97
CA THR A 669 14.06 12.97 13.51
C THR A 669 14.10 13.04 15.02
N ALA A 670 14.64 12.00 15.59
CA ALA A 670 15.19 12.00 16.94
C ALA A 670 15.90 13.32 17.26
N PRO A 671 16.05 13.67 18.55
CA PRO A 671 16.60 14.94 19.07
C PRO A 671 17.90 15.48 18.49
N THR A 672 18.47 14.84 17.49
CA THR A 672 19.74 15.21 16.81
C THR A 672 19.59 16.31 15.76
N ALA A 673 18.40 16.70 15.33
CA ALA A 673 18.20 17.74 14.32
C ALA A 673 18.26 19.16 14.89
N TYR A 674 18.12 19.34 16.20
CA TYR A 674 18.29 20.66 16.82
C TYR A 674 19.73 20.84 17.28
N THR A 675 20.48 21.64 16.55
CA THR A 675 21.81 22.13 16.98
C THR A 675 21.60 23.02 18.22
N TYR A 676 21.72 22.43 19.39
CA TYR A 676 21.76 23.19 20.62
C TYR A 676 23.09 23.96 20.68
N ASN A 677 23.04 25.26 20.54
CA ASN A 677 24.15 26.05 21.01
C ASN A 677 24.14 26.09 22.56
N ASP A 678 25.27 26.37 23.18
CA ASP A 678 25.40 26.35 24.63
C ASP A 678 24.44 27.34 25.31
N TRP A 679 24.10 28.42 24.64
CA TRP A 679 23.12 29.40 25.13
C TRP A 679 21.71 28.81 25.21
N ALA A 680 21.22 28.08 24.19
CA ALA A 680 19.91 27.46 24.19
C ALA A 680 19.80 26.44 25.33
N LYS A 681 20.85 25.62 25.55
CA LYS A 681 20.93 24.66 26.64
C LYS A 681 20.85 25.32 28.01
N GLN A 682 21.59 26.42 28.23
CA GLN A 682 21.59 27.15 29.47
C GLN A 682 20.22 27.77 29.80
N ASN A 683 19.47 28.18 28.78
CA ASN A 683 18.17 28.80 28.91
C ASN A 683 16.99 27.83 28.73
N LYS A 684 17.25 26.54 28.60
CA LYS A 684 16.23 25.50 28.35
C LYS A 684 15.33 25.78 27.16
N LEU A 685 15.89 26.24 26.03
CA LEU A 685 15.19 26.59 24.82
C LEU A 685 15.52 25.64 23.67
N PHE A 686 14.56 25.38 22.78
CA PHE A 686 14.85 24.80 21.47
C PHE A 686 15.24 25.90 20.50
N MET A 687 16.16 25.62 19.57
CA MET A 687 16.44 26.52 18.45
C MET A 687 15.53 26.13 17.29
N ALA A 688 14.63 27.00 16.92
CA ALA A 688 13.73 26.84 15.79
C ALA A 688 14.11 27.79 14.64
N ASP A 689 14.23 27.27 13.43
CA ASP A 689 14.52 28.06 12.23
C ASP A 689 13.30 28.87 11.79
N ALA A 690 13.47 29.78 10.81
CA ALA A 690 12.38 30.60 10.28
C ALA A 690 11.45 29.77 9.39
N SER A 691 10.55 29.01 10.02
CA SER A 691 9.61 28.10 9.34
C SER A 691 8.40 27.79 10.23
N GLN A 692 7.49 26.95 9.73
CA GLN A 692 6.49 26.31 10.54
C GLN A 692 7.10 25.07 11.22
N HIS A 693 6.77 24.90 12.48
CA HIS A 693 7.22 23.79 13.34
C HIS A 693 6.02 23.02 13.84
N THR A 694 6.23 21.72 14.06
CA THR A 694 5.19 20.79 14.51
C THR A 694 5.59 20.16 15.84
N ILE A 695 4.64 20.07 16.77
CA ILE A 695 4.75 19.31 18.01
C ILE A 695 3.78 18.14 17.93
N THR A 696 4.28 16.94 18.06
CA THR A 696 3.46 15.73 18.18
C THR A 696 2.90 15.65 19.60
N ILE A 697 1.59 15.46 19.69
CA ILE A 697 0.86 15.28 20.94
C ILE A 697 0.61 13.79 21.14
N PRO A 698 0.93 13.23 22.32
CA PRO A 698 0.74 11.80 22.57
C PRO A 698 -0.72 11.36 22.40
N ASP A 699 -0.92 10.10 22.03
CA ASP A 699 -2.26 9.49 21.99
C ASP A 699 -2.93 9.54 23.36
N GLY A 700 -4.23 9.83 23.36
CA GLY A 700 -5.00 9.96 24.59
C GLY A 700 -4.88 11.34 25.28
N VAL A 701 -4.12 12.27 24.70
CA VAL A 701 -3.97 13.66 25.18
C VAL A 701 -4.65 14.63 24.21
N LYS A 702 -5.32 15.64 24.76
CA LYS A 702 -5.77 16.81 24.00
C LYS A 702 -5.17 18.08 24.64
N VAL A 703 -4.77 19.02 23.80
CA VAL A 703 -4.32 20.36 24.20
C VAL A 703 -5.52 21.29 24.23
N THR A 704 -5.74 21.97 25.37
CA THR A 704 -6.85 22.92 25.56
C THR A 704 -6.38 24.36 25.54
N ALA A 705 -5.10 24.62 25.82
CA ALA A 705 -4.46 25.92 25.63
C ALA A 705 -2.98 25.74 25.33
N ALA A 706 -2.40 26.72 24.59
CA ALA A 706 -0.98 26.72 24.23
C ALA A 706 -0.42 28.13 24.31
N THR A 707 0.78 28.30 24.88
CA THR A 707 1.53 29.56 24.90
C THR A 707 2.94 29.33 24.36
N LEU A 708 3.27 30.01 23.28
CA LEU A 708 4.60 30.01 22.66
C LEU A 708 5.40 31.19 23.18
N TYR A 709 6.55 30.88 23.76
CA TYR A 709 7.57 31.86 24.17
C TYR A 709 8.72 31.82 23.17
N ALA A 710 9.10 32.97 22.59
CA ALA A 710 10.17 33.02 21.61
C ALA A 710 11.06 34.25 21.81
N VAL A 711 12.37 34.09 21.53
CA VAL A 711 13.38 35.14 21.58
C VAL A 711 14.37 34.98 20.43
N ASN A 712 14.82 36.08 19.84
CA ASN A 712 15.77 36.02 18.75
C ASN A 712 17.11 35.37 19.15
N ASP A 713 17.66 34.51 18.28
CA ASP A 713 18.95 33.82 18.49
C ASP A 713 20.14 34.78 18.51
N ASN A 714 20.13 35.73 17.64
CA ASN A 714 21.21 36.73 17.55
C ASN A 714 20.79 38.10 18.09
N ASN A 715 21.78 38.89 18.44
CA ASN A 715 21.69 40.18 19.16
C ASN A 715 20.84 41.28 18.52
N THR A 716 19.91 40.98 17.58
CA THR A 716 19.13 41.99 16.86
C THR A 716 17.67 41.91 17.26
N ALA A 717 17.26 42.84 18.11
CA ALA A 717 15.86 43.02 18.51
C ALA A 717 14.97 43.34 17.30
N GLY A 718 13.72 42.83 17.31
CA GLY A 718 12.67 43.23 16.37
C GLY A 718 12.69 42.59 14.98
N LYS A 719 13.51 41.62 14.69
CA LYS A 719 13.57 40.95 13.36
C LYS A 719 12.63 39.79 13.20
N GLY A 720 12.29 39.05 14.26
CA GLY A 720 11.41 37.90 14.21
C GLY A 720 10.00 38.20 14.66
N LYS A 721 9.06 37.40 14.20
CA LYS A 721 7.65 37.44 14.61
C LYS A 721 7.15 36.03 14.85
N ILE A 722 6.25 35.88 15.83
CA ILE A 722 5.36 34.73 15.92
C ILE A 722 4.17 35.07 14.98
N THR A 723 3.94 34.24 13.98
CA THR A 723 2.88 34.49 12.99
C THR A 723 1.74 33.49 13.06
N GLU A 724 1.97 32.31 13.66
CA GLU A 724 0.94 31.30 13.88
C GLU A 724 1.23 30.51 15.15
N LEU A 725 0.20 30.11 15.88
CA LEU A 725 0.24 29.14 16.97
C LEU A 725 -1.10 28.40 17.00
N ALA A 726 -1.03 27.08 16.92
CA ALA A 726 -2.20 26.20 17.03
C ALA A 726 -3.31 26.55 16.01
N GLY A 727 -2.91 26.87 14.76
CA GLY A 727 -3.82 27.26 13.69
C GLY A 727 -4.38 28.70 13.82
N LYS A 728 -3.99 29.47 14.83
CA LYS A 728 -4.43 30.86 15.00
C LYS A 728 -3.32 31.82 14.53
N THR A 729 -3.69 32.84 13.77
CA THR A 729 -2.76 33.87 13.25
C THR A 729 -2.40 34.87 14.33
N PHE A 730 -1.12 35.23 14.40
CA PHE A 730 -0.56 36.21 15.30
C PHE A 730 0.30 37.25 14.56
N SER A 731 0.63 38.33 15.21
CA SER A 731 1.60 39.33 14.72
C SER A 731 2.44 39.86 15.90
N VAL A 732 3.09 38.94 16.62
CA VAL A 732 3.86 39.26 17.81
C VAL A 732 5.33 39.41 17.43
N SER A 733 5.90 40.61 17.61
CA SER A 733 7.31 40.88 17.35
C SER A 733 8.21 40.37 18.47
N LEU A 734 9.32 39.72 18.10
CA LEU A 734 10.34 39.23 19.02
C LEU A 734 11.22 40.42 19.45
N THR A 735 11.12 40.87 20.71
CA THR A 735 11.71 42.12 21.17
C THR A 735 12.98 41.95 22.00
N GLY A 736 13.32 40.74 22.40
CA GLY A 736 14.43 40.52 23.33
C GLY A 736 15.73 40.03 22.67
N ARG A 737 16.85 40.34 23.35
CA ARG A 737 18.10 39.62 23.18
C ARG A 737 18.17 38.53 24.24
N LYS A 738 18.63 37.34 23.84
CA LYS A 738 19.15 36.31 24.78
C LYS A 738 18.61 36.41 26.23
N SER A 739 17.52 35.73 26.49
CA SER A 739 17.01 35.41 27.84
C SER A 739 16.31 36.48 28.68
N GLU A 740 16.26 37.74 28.27
CA GLU A 740 15.76 38.77 29.17
C GLU A 740 14.29 39.12 28.97
N THR A 741 13.74 38.93 27.76
CA THR A 741 12.33 39.18 27.47
C THR A 741 11.83 38.28 26.31
N PHE A 742 10.95 37.36 26.60
CA PHE A 742 10.29 36.55 25.60
C PHE A 742 9.09 37.33 25.03
N ALA A 743 8.96 37.29 23.73
CA ALA A 743 7.67 37.52 23.09
C ALA A 743 6.76 36.33 23.35
N GLU A 744 5.50 36.59 23.58
CA GLU A 744 4.51 35.59 23.97
C GLU A 744 3.30 35.66 23.04
N ALA A 745 2.87 34.46 22.55
CA ALA A 745 1.61 34.28 21.85
C ALA A 745 0.83 33.15 22.53
N SER A 746 -0.41 33.42 22.90
CA SER A 746 -1.26 32.46 23.60
C SER A 746 -2.55 32.17 22.82
N ALA A 747 -2.93 30.92 22.79
CA ALA A 747 -4.17 30.43 22.20
C ALA A 747 -4.93 29.56 23.20
N ASP A 748 -6.13 29.95 23.52
CA ASP A 748 -7.04 29.27 24.46
C ASP A 748 -8.24 28.68 23.73
N ASN A 749 -9.00 27.84 24.45
CA ASN A 749 -10.17 27.11 23.95
C ASN A 749 -9.83 26.23 22.75
N LEU A 750 -8.72 25.51 22.84
CA LEU A 750 -8.27 24.59 21.82
C LEU A 750 -8.87 23.19 22.06
N TYR A 751 -8.94 22.43 20.99
CA TYR A 751 -9.17 20.98 21.04
C TYR A 751 -8.23 20.33 20.00
N ILE A 752 -6.98 20.12 20.39
CA ILE A 752 -5.95 19.60 19.47
C ILE A 752 -5.47 18.26 19.99
N THR A 753 -5.56 17.26 19.13
CA THR A 753 -4.96 15.93 19.28
C THR A 753 -4.00 15.69 18.12
N GLY A 754 -3.01 14.86 18.31
CA GLY A 754 -2.03 14.47 17.29
C GLY A 754 -0.97 15.53 17.03
N LYS A 755 -1.27 16.63 16.34
CA LYS A 755 -0.26 17.63 15.94
C LYS A 755 -0.66 19.06 16.29
N LEU A 756 0.27 19.82 16.89
CA LEU A 756 0.15 21.24 17.14
C LEU A 756 1.24 21.98 16.37
N THR A 757 0.90 23.04 15.63
CA THR A 757 1.86 23.81 14.85
C THR A 757 2.11 25.20 15.43
N PHE A 758 3.30 25.77 15.15
CA PHE A 758 3.59 27.19 15.32
C PHE A 758 4.54 27.67 14.23
N THR A 759 4.50 28.96 13.90
CA THR A 759 5.35 29.56 12.88
C THR A 759 6.05 30.81 13.41
N ILE A 760 7.37 30.84 13.17
CA ILE A 760 8.23 31.98 13.46
C ILE A 760 8.95 32.43 12.18
N THR A 761 9.25 33.74 12.06
CA THR A 761 9.84 34.34 10.85
C THR A 761 11.33 34.62 10.92
N TYR A 762 11.98 34.21 11.99
CA TYR A 762 13.42 34.34 12.20
C TYR A 762 13.91 33.27 13.17
N LYS A 763 15.14 32.80 12.99
CA LYS A 763 15.72 31.79 13.87
C LYS A 763 15.69 32.24 15.34
N SER A 764 15.07 31.44 16.17
CA SER A 764 14.69 31.85 17.53
C SER A 764 14.86 30.70 18.52
N GLY A 765 15.19 31.08 19.77
CA GLY A 765 15.05 30.16 20.89
C GLY A 765 13.58 30.13 21.33
N VAL A 766 12.99 28.95 21.46
CA VAL A 766 11.56 28.78 21.77
C VAL A 766 11.34 27.82 22.92
N LYS A 767 10.24 28.02 23.66
CA LYS A 767 9.61 27.03 24.54
C LYS A 767 8.10 27.11 24.38
N LEU A 768 7.40 26.02 24.62
CA LEU A 768 5.96 25.93 24.48
C LEU A 768 5.34 25.43 25.78
N ALA A 769 4.42 26.18 26.37
CA ALA A 769 3.62 25.75 27.50
C ALA A 769 2.24 25.31 27.01
N LEU A 770 1.84 24.10 27.37
CA LEU A 770 0.57 23.50 26.97
C LEU A 770 -0.29 23.22 28.17
N LYS A 771 -1.58 23.44 28.06
CA LYS A 771 -2.57 22.94 29.01
C LYS A 771 -3.21 21.72 28.39
N VAL A 772 -3.11 20.57 29.06
CA VAL A 772 -3.54 19.28 28.50
C VAL A 772 -4.59 18.62 29.37
N GLU A 773 -5.44 17.84 28.73
CA GLU A 773 -6.45 16.99 29.35
C GLU A 773 -6.46 15.61 28.68
N SER A 774 -6.84 14.58 29.44
CA SER A 774 -7.05 13.24 28.90
C SER A 774 -8.27 13.22 27.96
N THR A 775 -8.16 12.51 26.82
CA THR A 775 -9.28 12.32 25.88
C THR A 775 -10.29 11.27 26.35
N GLY A 776 -10.07 10.60 27.48
CA GLY A 776 -11.02 9.66 28.08
C GLY A 776 -11.11 8.31 27.39
N THR A 777 -10.10 7.85 26.66
CA THR A 777 -10.01 6.47 26.14
C THR A 777 -9.34 5.49 27.12
N GLY A 778 -9.38 5.78 28.43
CA GLY A 778 -8.98 4.86 29.48
C GLY A 778 -10.06 3.81 29.71
N ILE A 779 -9.73 2.55 29.60
CA ILE A 779 -10.48 1.46 30.23
C ILE A 779 -10.36 1.72 31.73
N GLU A 780 -11.46 2.15 32.36
CA GLU A 780 -11.51 2.21 33.84
C GLU A 780 -11.25 0.83 34.40
N GLU A 781 -10.20 0.67 35.17
CA GLU A 781 -10.03 -0.48 36.07
C GLU A 781 -11.26 -0.62 36.97
N VAL A 782 -11.94 -1.74 36.84
CA VAL A 782 -12.96 -2.17 37.75
C VAL A 782 -12.29 -2.63 39.05
N ASN A 783 -11.94 -1.74 39.96
CA ASN A 783 -11.72 -2.06 41.36
C ASN A 783 -11.73 -0.81 42.25
N ALA A 784 -12.91 -0.20 42.39
CA ALA A 784 -13.28 0.58 43.54
C ALA A 784 -14.77 0.39 43.81
N PRO A 785 -15.23 0.30 45.07
CA PRO A 785 -16.61 -0.01 45.36
C PRO A 785 -17.55 1.08 44.84
N ALA A 786 -18.42 0.69 43.93
CA ALA A 786 -19.33 1.54 43.20
C ALA A 786 -20.26 2.32 44.16
N LYS A 787 -20.14 3.64 44.19
CA LYS A 787 -21.25 4.52 44.51
C LYS A 787 -22.18 4.47 43.31
N THR A 788 -23.24 3.70 43.38
CA THR A 788 -24.26 3.58 42.34
C THR A 788 -25.00 4.88 42.15
N VAL A 789 -24.64 5.69 41.21
CA VAL A 789 -25.47 6.80 40.74
C VAL A 789 -26.48 6.23 39.74
N LYS A 790 -27.70 5.98 40.22
CA LYS A 790 -28.83 5.53 39.40
C LYS A 790 -29.30 6.72 38.55
N ALA A 791 -28.89 6.75 37.29
CA ALA A 791 -29.50 7.60 36.27
C ALA A 791 -30.70 6.87 35.69
N VAL A 792 -31.88 7.45 35.73
CA VAL A 792 -33.10 6.87 35.16
C VAL A 792 -33.56 7.69 33.96
N LYS A 793 -33.74 7.02 32.81
CA LYS A 793 -34.26 7.65 31.60
C LYS A 793 -35.79 7.41 31.53
N PHE A 794 -36.56 8.47 31.29
CA PHE A 794 -38.02 8.38 31.13
C PHE A 794 -38.55 9.51 30.26
N MET A 795 -39.79 9.37 29.78
CA MET A 795 -40.46 10.41 29.01
C MET A 795 -41.21 11.35 29.93
N LYS A 796 -40.95 12.64 29.85
CA LYS A 796 -41.72 13.68 30.51
C LYS A 796 -42.16 14.67 29.47
N ASP A 797 -43.46 14.92 29.36
CA ASP A 797 -44.10 15.83 28.41
C ASP A 797 -43.67 15.56 26.94
N GLY A 798 -43.59 14.28 26.54
CA GLY A 798 -43.23 13.85 25.22
C GLY A 798 -41.73 14.02 24.88
N LYS A 799 -40.86 14.35 25.84
CA LYS A 799 -39.42 14.48 25.66
C LYS A 799 -38.65 13.50 26.53
N LEU A 800 -37.60 12.90 26.03
CA LEU A 800 -36.73 12.02 26.80
C LEU A 800 -35.88 12.86 27.75
N VAL A 801 -35.98 12.57 29.05
CA VAL A 801 -35.21 13.21 30.13
C VAL A 801 -34.45 12.17 30.94
N ILE A 802 -33.34 12.58 31.51
CA ILE A 802 -32.47 11.77 32.37
C ILE A 802 -32.54 12.35 33.78
N LEU A 803 -33.00 11.57 34.75
CA LEU A 803 -32.92 11.94 36.16
C LEU A 803 -31.62 11.41 36.74
N ARG A 804 -30.77 12.29 37.22
CA ARG A 804 -29.49 11.99 37.89
C ARG A 804 -29.35 12.91 39.10
N ASP A 805 -29.07 12.30 40.27
CA ASP A 805 -28.86 13.02 41.52
C ASP A 805 -30.00 14.01 41.86
N GLY A 806 -31.24 13.60 41.58
CA GLY A 806 -32.41 14.41 41.86
C GLY A 806 -32.64 15.61 40.91
N LYS A 807 -31.85 15.71 39.82
CA LYS A 807 -32.02 16.74 38.78
C LYS A 807 -32.34 16.13 37.45
N PHE A 808 -33.12 16.85 36.64
CA PHE A 808 -33.49 16.46 35.30
C PHE A 808 -32.52 17.06 34.26
N TYR A 809 -32.12 16.24 33.28
CA TYR A 809 -31.28 16.64 32.17
C TYR A 809 -31.96 16.21 30.85
N ASN A 810 -31.78 16.97 29.80
CA ASN A 810 -32.11 16.54 28.43
C ASN A 810 -31.07 15.57 27.89
N VAL A 811 -31.28 15.03 26.68
CA VAL A 811 -30.35 14.10 25.99
C VAL A 811 -28.98 14.69 25.68
N ALA A 812 -28.87 16.02 25.65
CA ALA A 812 -27.61 16.73 25.47
C ALA A 812 -26.88 17.02 26.79
N GLY A 813 -27.38 16.51 27.96
CA GLY A 813 -26.75 16.70 29.25
C GLY A 813 -27.03 18.07 29.90
N VAL A 814 -27.92 18.89 29.35
CA VAL A 814 -28.28 20.19 29.89
C VAL A 814 -29.39 20.04 30.94
N ALA A 815 -29.21 20.59 32.14
CA ALA A 815 -30.22 20.57 33.18
C ALA A 815 -31.52 21.24 32.72
N VAL A 816 -32.67 20.57 32.90
CA VAL A 816 -34.00 21.07 32.63
C VAL A 816 -34.79 21.13 33.91
N LYS A 817 -35.58 22.23 34.08
CA LYS A 817 -36.42 22.41 35.28
C LYS A 817 -37.63 21.48 35.27
#